data_b0d20c7046d98059eeee24a5cb1320f0
#
_entry.id   b0d20c7046d98059eeee24a5cb1320f0
#
_cell.length_a   1.000
_cell.length_b   1.000
_cell.length_c   1.000
_cell.angle_alpha   90.00
_cell.angle_beta   90.00
_cell.angle_gamma   90.00
#
_symmetry.space_group_name_H-M   'P 1'
#
loop_
_entity.id
_entity.type
_entity.pdbx_description
1 polymer ?
#
loop_
_entity_poly.entity_id
_entity_poly.type
_entity_poly.pdbx_seq_one_letter_code
_entity_poly.pdbx_strand_id
1 'polypeptide(L)'
;MKPEHLPLLNSVSAPAVHPDGRRAVVSVIRPDFDADAYVGQLWNVPTDAGQLPRRITRGFKDSSPAFSPDGLALAFLRVSGPSAKPQLFVVEASGGEPRPLTDRLLGVDGFSWSPDSQRIVFSSREPAAGRYGSWENVGPAAEDPRLVTDYQYRLNGVGYIQDKPAQLFVLDVPEFGEEPRVVPRGRAARGSQPGGDIPRARQLTSSATDHESASFSADGALVYFAAAPPGRDDTLEKGIYCIPAGGGQPLRVEPAGAPRQSVQDVRQSKDGRWLFFIAKALGESGTDFVARNAVLYCMPTTGGEAVALTDPEIMDVASPGDRLELRGPAGALVLNNAQGTVELLELHAAGDHALLVHGDKVVIGAAWSGGSMLVAFSDPSTAGDLAVLEDGQLRLLTDFSATLRVQSDVIVPQELTFGSADGYPVHGWLVRPAGKGPHPVLLSIHGGPFAQYTVALHDEAQVYAGAGYAVLMCNPRGSAGYGHDHGRVIKGAMGTFDMQDVLAFLDGALDKFPALDAGRLGIMGGSYGGYLTALTIARDHRFSAAIVERGFLDPVSFEGSADIGWYFGAEYMGRSRQAVDAQSPMEHVDGVRTPTLVIHSEDDLRCPMEQGQRYFTALKRNGVPTELLLFPGEDHELSRSGTPHHRRLRFEHILRWWSRFLPTAANPAGTGS
;
A
#
# COMPACT_ATOMS: atom_id res chain seq x y z
N MET A 1 14.50 18.48 5.94
CA MET A 1 13.63 18.43 4.73
C MET A 1 12.52 19.47 4.84
N LYS A 2 11.93 19.95 3.74
CA LYS A 2 10.81 20.91 3.68
C LYS A 2 9.74 20.39 2.73
N PRO A 3 8.48 20.90 2.75
CA PRO A 3 7.42 20.48 1.82
C PRO A 3 7.80 20.62 0.34
N GLU A 4 8.59 21.62 -0.02
CA GLU A 4 9.07 21.85 -1.39
C GLU A 4 10.02 20.75 -1.91
N HIS A 5 10.56 19.92 -1.02
CA HIS A 5 11.43 18.80 -1.37
C HIS A 5 10.68 17.51 -1.75
N LEU A 6 9.33 17.48 -1.67
CA LEU A 6 8.53 16.31 -2.06
C LEU A 6 8.86 15.78 -3.47
N PRO A 7 9.07 16.63 -4.51
CA PRO A 7 9.46 16.15 -5.84
C PRO A 7 10.81 15.43 -5.93
N LEU A 8 11.62 15.46 -4.87
CA LEU A 8 12.89 14.76 -4.77
C LEU A 8 12.76 13.32 -4.22
N LEU A 9 11.57 12.95 -3.75
CA LEU A 9 11.28 11.61 -3.26
C LEU A 9 11.05 10.67 -4.46
N ASN A 10 12.06 9.90 -4.82
CA ASN A 10 11.99 8.90 -5.86
C ASN A 10 11.63 7.54 -5.26
N SER A 11 10.42 7.05 -5.55
CA SER A 11 10.00 5.70 -5.21
C SER A 11 10.40 4.74 -6.32
N VAL A 12 10.94 3.57 -5.96
CA VAL A 12 11.39 2.53 -6.90
C VAL A 12 10.48 1.32 -6.79
N SER A 13 10.04 0.78 -7.92
CA SER A 13 9.25 -0.47 -7.95
C SER A 13 10.09 -1.71 -7.67
N ALA A 14 9.45 -2.85 -7.42
CA ALA A 14 10.09 -4.15 -7.55
C ALA A 14 10.80 -4.26 -8.92
N PRO A 15 11.99 -4.89 -9.00
CA PRO A 15 12.74 -5.02 -10.24
C PRO A 15 12.14 -6.10 -11.15
N ALA A 16 12.08 -5.83 -12.46
CA ALA A 16 11.93 -6.84 -13.48
C ALA A 16 13.33 -7.23 -13.98
N VAL A 17 13.81 -8.41 -13.63
CA VAL A 17 15.13 -8.90 -14.05
C VAL A 17 15.02 -9.57 -15.41
N HIS A 18 15.87 -9.18 -16.35
CA HIS A 18 15.93 -9.82 -17.66
C HIS A 18 16.40 -11.30 -17.52
N PRO A 19 15.89 -12.24 -18.34
CA PRO A 19 16.25 -13.66 -18.23
C PRO A 19 17.76 -13.98 -18.29
N ASP A 20 18.58 -13.13 -18.91
CA ASP A 20 20.05 -13.29 -18.92
C ASP A 20 20.73 -12.84 -17.61
N GLY A 21 20.01 -12.23 -16.67
CA GLY A 21 20.53 -11.74 -15.39
C GLY A 21 21.42 -10.49 -15.46
N ARG A 22 21.65 -9.92 -16.65
CA ARG A 22 22.63 -8.81 -16.85
C ARG A 22 22.05 -7.43 -16.65
N ARG A 23 20.73 -7.31 -16.52
CA ARG A 23 20.03 -6.02 -16.33
C ARG A 23 18.66 -6.24 -15.67
N ALA A 24 18.18 -5.20 -15.07
CA ALA A 24 16.78 -5.11 -14.65
C ALA A 24 16.14 -3.81 -15.17
N VAL A 25 14.82 -3.79 -15.17
CA VAL A 25 14.03 -2.58 -15.36
C VAL A 25 13.25 -2.31 -14.08
N VAL A 26 13.28 -1.05 -13.63
CA VAL A 26 12.47 -0.55 -12.52
C VAL A 26 11.67 0.67 -12.96
N SER A 27 10.50 0.87 -12.35
CA SER A 27 9.80 2.15 -12.41
C SER A 27 10.34 3.07 -11.32
N VAL A 28 10.67 4.31 -11.68
CA VAL A 28 11.02 5.36 -10.73
C VAL A 28 9.95 6.44 -10.81
N ILE A 29 9.20 6.60 -9.72
CA ILE A 29 8.03 7.48 -9.62
C ILE A 29 8.33 8.58 -8.60
N ARG A 30 7.91 9.82 -8.90
CA ARG A 30 8.03 10.95 -7.99
C ARG A 30 6.80 11.85 -8.05
N PRO A 31 6.49 12.59 -6.98
CA PRO A 31 5.55 13.71 -7.06
C PRO A 31 6.06 14.79 -8.02
N ASP A 32 5.16 15.42 -8.75
CA ASP A 32 5.50 16.54 -9.65
C ASP A 32 4.48 17.67 -9.44
N PHE A 33 4.94 18.84 -9.01
CA PHE A 33 4.04 19.97 -8.69
C PHE A 33 3.48 20.65 -9.93
N ASP A 34 4.23 20.64 -11.04
CA ASP A 34 3.77 21.28 -12.29
C ASP A 34 2.65 20.45 -12.94
N ALA A 35 2.74 19.13 -12.83
CA ALA A 35 1.71 18.21 -13.31
C ALA A 35 0.58 18.00 -12.28
N ASP A 36 0.77 18.40 -11.03
CA ASP A 36 -0.03 18.04 -9.86
C ASP A 36 -0.39 16.55 -9.82
N ALA A 37 0.59 15.73 -10.12
CA ALA A 37 0.43 14.29 -10.25
C ALA A 37 1.76 13.55 -9.99
N TYR A 38 1.67 12.23 -9.82
CA TYR A 38 2.86 11.38 -9.78
C TYR A 38 3.29 11.05 -11.21
N VAL A 39 4.49 11.42 -11.57
CA VAL A 39 5.12 11.09 -12.84
C VAL A 39 6.15 9.98 -12.65
N GLY A 40 6.32 9.12 -13.64
CA GLY A 40 7.24 8.01 -13.51
C GLY A 40 7.69 7.43 -14.86
N GLN A 41 8.92 6.95 -14.91
CA GLN A 41 9.48 6.34 -16.11
C GLN A 41 10.24 5.07 -15.76
N LEU A 42 10.39 4.20 -16.75
CA LEU A 42 11.18 2.99 -16.64
C LEU A 42 12.67 3.31 -16.80
N TRP A 43 13.47 2.68 -15.95
CA TRP A 43 14.91 2.75 -15.95
C TRP A 43 15.52 1.37 -16.16
N ASN A 44 16.41 1.25 -17.13
CA ASN A 44 17.25 0.08 -17.30
C ASN A 44 18.46 0.21 -16.37
N VAL A 45 18.65 -0.77 -15.52
CA VAL A 45 19.72 -0.84 -14.52
C VAL A 45 20.59 -2.06 -14.82
N PRO A 46 21.81 -1.87 -15.36
CA PRO A 46 22.77 -2.96 -15.57
C PRO A 46 23.23 -3.55 -14.23
N THR A 47 23.47 -4.87 -14.20
CA THR A 47 24.04 -5.54 -13.01
C THR A 47 25.56 -5.38 -12.92
N ASP A 48 26.23 -5.08 -14.04
CA ASP A 48 27.67 -4.84 -14.09
C ASP A 48 28.06 -3.48 -13.48
N ALA A 49 29.08 -3.47 -12.62
CA ALA A 49 29.53 -2.29 -11.88
C ALA A 49 30.05 -1.11 -12.74
N GLY A 50 30.28 -1.30 -14.02
CA GLY A 50 30.84 -0.26 -14.92
C GLY A 50 29.82 0.52 -15.75
N GLN A 51 28.55 0.19 -15.66
CA GLN A 51 27.49 0.80 -16.47
C GLN A 51 26.50 1.56 -15.57
N LEU A 52 26.10 2.76 -16.02
CA LEU A 52 25.15 3.60 -15.26
C LEU A 52 23.70 3.28 -15.61
N PRO A 53 22.77 3.39 -14.64
CA PRO A 53 21.34 3.33 -14.88
C PRO A 53 20.89 4.33 -15.94
N ARG A 54 19.96 3.92 -16.81
CA ARG A 54 19.47 4.76 -17.92
C ARG A 54 17.95 4.73 -18.00
N ARG A 55 17.34 5.92 -18.09
CA ARG A 55 15.92 6.05 -18.40
C ARG A 55 15.63 5.55 -19.81
N ILE A 56 14.66 4.64 -19.95
CA ILE A 56 14.32 4.01 -21.24
C ILE A 56 12.94 4.41 -21.77
N THR A 57 12.07 5.00 -20.94
CA THR A 57 10.78 5.52 -21.39
C THR A 57 10.64 7.01 -21.07
N ARG A 58 9.68 7.66 -21.74
CA ARG A 58 9.35 9.08 -21.57
C ARG A 58 7.83 9.30 -21.40
N GLY A 59 7.09 8.26 -21.01
CA GLY A 59 5.66 8.36 -20.70
C GLY A 59 5.39 9.26 -19.49
N PHE A 60 4.12 9.63 -19.32
CA PHE A 60 3.71 10.41 -18.15
C PHE A 60 3.94 9.61 -16.86
N LYS A 61 3.38 8.39 -16.78
CA LYS A 61 3.65 7.46 -15.69
C LYS A 61 3.68 6.03 -16.21
N ASP A 62 4.84 5.41 -16.19
CA ASP A 62 5.08 4.03 -16.57
C ASP A 62 5.41 3.21 -15.30
N SER A 63 4.77 2.06 -15.10
CA SER A 63 4.87 1.24 -13.89
C SER A 63 4.76 -0.24 -14.20
N SER A 64 5.02 -1.08 -13.19
CA SER A 64 4.87 -2.55 -13.23
C SER A 64 5.57 -3.20 -14.44
N PRO A 65 6.89 -2.95 -14.68
CA PRO A 65 7.61 -3.58 -15.77
C PRO A 65 7.71 -5.10 -15.58
N ALA A 66 7.58 -5.86 -16.67
CA ALA A 66 7.80 -7.30 -16.67
C ALA A 66 8.36 -7.77 -18.02
N PHE A 67 9.51 -8.45 -18.00
CA PHE A 67 10.04 -9.09 -19.22
C PHE A 67 9.22 -10.33 -19.57
N SER A 68 9.10 -10.58 -20.86
CA SER A 68 8.65 -11.89 -21.34
C SER A 68 9.62 -12.98 -20.90
N PRO A 69 9.18 -14.23 -20.67
CA PRO A 69 10.07 -15.35 -20.29
C PRO A 69 11.23 -15.62 -21.23
N ASP A 70 11.08 -15.34 -22.54
CA ASP A 70 12.15 -15.44 -23.55
C ASP A 70 13.10 -14.23 -23.57
N GLY A 71 12.77 -13.15 -22.83
CA GLY A 71 13.56 -11.93 -22.74
C GLY A 71 13.47 -11.01 -23.96
N LEU A 72 12.61 -11.28 -24.95
CA LEU A 72 12.54 -10.50 -26.17
C LEU A 72 11.66 -9.26 -26.03
N ALA A 73 10.71 -9.25 -25.08
CA ALA A 73 9.76 -8.18 -24.84
C ALA A 73 9.78 -7.66 -23.40
N LEU A 74 9.39 -6.41 -23.23
CA LEU A 74 9.12 -5.78 -21.95
C LEU A 74 7.68 -5.23 -21.98
N ALA A 75 6.80 -5.77 -21.13
CA ALA A 75 5.47 -5.23 -20.91
C ALA A 75 5.45 -4.32 -19.67
N PHE A 76 4.54 -3.33 -19.64
CA PHE A 76 4.38 -2.40 -18.53
C PHE A 76 3.03 -1.69 -18.59
N LEU A 77 2.63 -1.09 -17.48
CA LEU A 77 1.44 -0.23 -17.43
C LEU A 77 1.84 1.22 -17.68
N ARG A 78 1.07 1.91 -18.52
CA ARG A 78 1.23 3.34 -18.83
C ARG A 78 -0.02 4.12 -18.56
N VAL A 79 0.11 5.18 -17.78
CA VAL A 79 -0.86 6.27 -17.67
C VAL A 79 -0.40 7.40 -18.59
N SER A 80 -1.23 7.82 -19.55
CA SER A 80 -0.83 8.79 -20.59
C SER A 80 -0.99 10.25 -20.15
N GLY A 81 -1.66 10.53 -19.03
CA GLY A 81 -1.87 11.87 -18.48
C GLY A 81 -2.61 11.83 -17.15
N PRO A 82 -2.79 12.96 -16.43
CA PRO A 82 -3.31 12.99 -15.06
C PRO A 82 -4.65 12.27 -14.84
N SER A 83 -5.55 12.33 -15.81
CA SER A 83 -6.89 11.71 -15.74
C SER A 83 -7.01 10.40 -16.53
N ALA A 84 -5.92 9.95 -17.18
CA ALA A 84 -5.94 8.72 -17.97
C ALA A 84 -5.90 7.49 -17.05
N LYS A 85 -6.53 6.41 -17.51
CA LYS A 85 -6.45 5.11 -16.82
C LYS A 85 -5.24 4.32 -17.32
N PRO A 86 -4.61 3.51 -16.45
CA PRO A 86 -3.47 2.69 -16.86
C PRO A 86 -3.85 1.73 -17.99
N GLN A 87 -3.02 1.64 -19.02
CA GLN A 87 -3.18 0.68 -20.10
C GLN A 87 -1.93 -0.20 -20.21
N LEU A 88 -2.09 -1.41 -20.69
CA LEU A 88 -0.99 -2.34 -20.92
C LEU A 88 -0.28 -1.97 -22.22
N PHE A 89 1.04 -1.84 -22.16
CA PHE A 89 1.92 -1.58 -23.28
C PHE A 89 3.00 -2.65 -23.36
N VAL A 90 3.54 -2.84 -24.55
CA VAL A 90 4.70 -3.71 -24.80
C VAL A 90 5.72 -3.00 -25.68
N VAL A 91 6.99 -3.30 -25.48
CA VAL A 91 8.11 -2.84 -26.30
C VAL A 91 9.14 -3.96 -26.45
N GLU A 92 9.91 -3.98 -27.54
CA GLU A 92 11.06 -4.88 -27.63
C GLU A 92 12.03 -4.64 -26.45
N ALA A 93 12.58 -5.71 -25.89
CA ALA A 93 13.53 -5.60 -24.77
C ALA A 93 14.83 -4.88 -25.18
N SER A 94 15.14 -4.82 -26.46
CA SER A 94 16.26 -4.06 -27.06
C SER A 94 16.00 -2.54 -27.09
N GLY A 95 14.74 -2.12 -27.00
CA GLY A 95 14.26 -0.74 -27.12
C GLY A 95 13.38 -0.58 -28.36
N GLY A 96 12.82 0.59 -28.51
CA GLY A 96 11.89 0.93 -29.59
C GLY A 96 10.72 1.76 -29.09
N GLU A 97 9.67 1.87 -29.90
CA GLU A 97 8.44 2.58 -29.52
C GLU A 97 7.47 1.62 -28.83
N PRO A 98 6.98 1.95 -27.61
CA PRO A 98 5.99 1.13 -26.93
C PRO A 98 4.66 1.08 -27.68
N ARG A 99 4.11 -0.12 -27.88
CA ARG A 99 2.83 -0.38 -28.52
C ARG A 99 1.75 -0.63 -27.45
N PRO A 100 0.56 0.00 -27.56
CA PRO A 100 -0.57 -0.30 -26.67
C PRO A 100 -1.13 -1.69 -26.94
N LEU A 101 -1.39 -2.45 -25.89
CA LEU A 101 -2.08 -3.75 -25.95
C LEU A 101 -3.54 -3.66 -25.50
N THR A 102 -3.91 -2.58 -24.80
CA THR A 102 -5.28 -2.39 -24.29
C THR A 102 -5.72 -0.93 -24.43
N ASP A 103 -7.06 -0.75 -24.44
CA ASP A 103 -7.78 0.53 -24.34
C ASP A 103 -8.98 0.41 -23.40
N ARG A 104 -8.80 -0.26 -22.26
CA ARG A 104 -9.86 -0.53 -21.29
C ARG A 104 -10.39 0.76 -20.68
N LEU A 105 -11.73 0.92 -20.66
CA LEU A 105 -12.42 2.12 -20.18
C LEU A 105 -12.02 2.47 -18.72
N LEU A 106 -11.91 1.48 -17.86
CA LEU A 106 -11.51 1.65 -16.46
C LEU A 106 -10.05 1.29 -16.19
N GLY A 107 -9.27 0.99 -17.25
CA GLY A 107 -7.85 0.67 -17.15
C GLY A 107 -7.57 -0.79 -16.87
N VAL A 108 -6.29 -1.07 -16.66
CA VAL A 108 -5.74 -2.39 -16.33
C VAL A 108 -5.12 -2.31 -14.93
N ASP A 109 -5.50 -3.23 -14.04
CA ASP A 109 -5.03 -3.24 -12.66
C ASP A 109 -3.69 -4.00 -12.51
N GLY A 110 -3.50 -5.10 -13.26
CA GLY A 110 -2.30 -5.92 -13.23
C GLY A 110 -2.30 -6.95 -14.36
N PHE A 111 -1.13 -7.54 -14.62
CA PHE A 111 -0.97 -8.50 -15.72
C PHE A 111 0.12 -9.56 -15.44
N SER A 112 0.11 -10.66 -16.17
CA SER A 112 1.13 -11.71 -16.13
C SER A 112 1.36 -12.32 -17.50
N TRP A 113 2.64 -12.59 -17.85
CA TRP A 113 3.03 -13.31 -19.07
C TRP A 113 2.70 -14.79 -19.00
N SER A 114 2.35 -15.39 -20.14
CA SER A 114 2.34 -16.84 -20.31
C SER A 114 3.77 -17.39 -20.42
N PRO A 115 4.00 -18.65 -20.02
CA PRO A 115 5.35 -19.25 -20.08
C PRO A 115 5.97 -19.30 -21.49
N ASP A 116 5.14 -19.36 -22.52
CA ASP A 116 5.54 -19.35 -23.93
C ASP A 116 5.82 -17.95 -24.51
N SER A 117 5.70 -16.89 -23.69
CA SER A 117 5.86 -15.48 -24.11
C SER A 117 4.87 -14.98 -25.15
N GLN A 118 3.82 -15.75 -25.47
CA GLN A 118 2.89 -15.44 -26.57
C GLN A 118 1.63 -14.73 -26.10
N ARG A 119 1.28 -14.84 -24.80
CA ARG A 119 0.03 -14.33 -24.24
C ARG A 119 0.27 -13.56 -22.96
N ILE A 120 -0.66 -12.64 -22.68
CA ILE A 120 -0.73 -11.95 -21.40
C ILE A 120 -2.14 -12.14 -20.83
N VAL A 121 -2.24 -12.54 -19.57
CA VAL A 121 -3.45 -12.42 -18.76
C VAL A 121 -3.40 -11.11 -17.98
N PHE A 122 -4.53 -10.40 -17.91
CA PHE A 122 -4.63 -9.15 -17.15
C PHE A 122 -5.99 -9.02 -16.47
N SER A 123 -6.04 -8.21 -15.42
CA SER A 123 -7.28 -7.83 -14.74
C SER A 123 -7.71 -6.41 -15.13
N SER A 124 -9.01 -6.24 -15.32
CA SER A 124 -9.64 -4.95 -15.63
C SER A 124 -11.05 -4.93 -15.09
N ARG A 125 -11.47 -3.79 -14.55
CA ARG A 125 -12.84 -3.62 -14.11
C ARG A 125 -13.78 -3.49 -15.33
N GLU A 126 -14.87 -4.26 -15.32
CA GLU A 126 -15.87 -4.26 -16.38
C GLU A 126 -17.11 -3.48 -15.91
N PRO A 127 -17.37 -2.28 -16.45
CA PRO A 127 -18.50 -1.47 -16.00
C PRO A 127 -19.84 -2.03 -16.48
N ALA A 128 -20.85 -1.98 -15.62
CA ALA A 128 -22.22 -2.22 -16.03
C ALA A 128 -22.67 -1.22 -17.11
N ALA A 129 -23.59 -1.65 -17.98
CA ALA A 129 -24.13 -0.83 -19.05
C ALA A 129 -24.74 0.48 -18.51
N GLY A 130 -24.40 1.61 -19.13
CA GLY A 130 -24.89 2.94 -18.75
C GLY A 130 -24.15 3.57 -17.56
N ARG A 131 -23.05 2.95 -17.08
CA ARG A 131 -22.24 3.46 -15.98
C ARG A 131 -20.81 3.77 -16.39
N TYR A 132 -20.19 4.71 -15.68
CA TYR A 132 -18.76 5.06 -15.83
C TYR A 132 -18.37 5.41 -17.28
N GLY A 133 -19.28 5.97 -18.06
CA GLY A 133 -19.03 6.33 -19.45
C GLY A 133 -19.13 5.15 -20.45
N SER A 134 -19.68 3.99 -20.05
CA SER A 134 -19.92 2.86 -20.98
C SER A 134 -20.96 3.18 -22.06
N TRP A 135 -21.79 4.19 -21.86
CA TRP A 135 -22.68 4.78 -22.89
C TRP A 135 -22.29 6.24 -23.12
N GLU A 136 -22.25 6.66 -24.38
CA GLU A 136 -22.07 8.05 -24.76
C GLU A 136 -23.20 8.93 -24.18
N ASN A 137 -22.83 10.13 -23.70
CA ASN A 137 -23.77 11.15 -23.22
C ASN A 137 -24.50 10.80 -21.90
N VAL A 138 -24.13 9.73 -21.21
CA VAL A 138 -24.60 9.42 -19.85
C VAL A 138 -23.51 9.79 -18.85
N GLY A 139 -23.65 10.97 -18.24
CA GLY A 139 -22.76 11.42 -17.17
C GLY A 139 -23.19 10.85 -15.80
N PRO A 140 -22.34 10.96 -14.76
CA PRO A 140 -22.60 10.36 -13.43
C PRO A 140 -23.95 10.71 -12.82
N ALA A 141 -24.45 11.94 -13.04
CA ALA A 141 -25.76 12.38 -12.52
C ALA A 141 -26.96 11.80 -13.28
N ALA A 142 -26.74 11.21 -14.45
CA ALA A 142 -27.75 10.59 -15.30
C ALA A 142 -27.71 9.06 -15.26
N GLU A 143 -26.79 8.47 -14.50
CA GLU A 143 -26.76 7.02 -14.27
C GLU A 143 -27.99 6.55 -13.48
N ASP A 144 -28.45 5.33 -13.75
CA ASP A 144 -29.55 4.72 -13.00
C ASP A 144 -29.24 4.60 -11.50
N PRO A 145 -30.26 4.59 -10.62
CA PRO A 145 -30.07 4.35 -9.19
C PRO A 145 -29.36 3.01 -8.92
N ARG A 146 -28.57 2.96 -7.86
CA ARG A 146 -27.93 1.73 -7.39
C ARG A 146 -28.82 1.06 -6.33
N LEU A 147 -29.24 -0.17 -6.59
CA LEU A 147 -29.85 -1.03 -5.57
C LEU A 147 -28.73 -1.84 -4.90
N VAL A 148 -28.44 -1.54 -3.66
CA VAL A 148 -27.41 -2.22 -2.86
C VAL A 148 -28.07 -3.32 -2.03
N THR A 149 -27.57 -4.54 -2.15
CA THR A 149 -28.06 -5.72 -1.43
C THR A 149 -27.01 -6.39 -0.57
N ASP A 150 -25.72 -6.08 -0.82
CA ASP A 150 -24.58 -6.74 -0.18
C ASP A 150 -23.83 -5.77 0.73
N TYR A 151 -23.13 -6.30 1.74
CA TYR A 151 -22.27 -5.51 2.63
C TYR A 151 -21.09 -4.87 1.89
N GLN A 152 -20.47 -5.61 0.98
CA GLN A 152 -19.29 -5.15 0.22
C GLN A 152 -19.74 -4.50 -1.10
N TYR A 153 -20.21 -3.26 -1.06
CA TYR A 153 -20.68 -2.57 -2.26
C TYR A 153 -19.76 -1.43 -2.73
N ARG A 154 -18.82 -1.00 -1.87
CA ARG A 154 -17.85 0.06 -2.20
C ARG A 154 -16.52 -0.19 -1.52
N LEU A 155 -15.45 0.43 -2.04
CA LEU A 155 -14.09 0.32 -1.52
C LEU A 155 -13.38 1.66 -1.65
N ASN A 156 -12.61 2.05 -0.64
CA ASN A 156 -11.82 3.29 -0.67
C ASN A 156 -10.86 3.31 -1.87
N GLY A 157 -10.74 4.46 -2.55
CA GLY A 157 -9.94 4.63 -3.76
C GLY A 157 -10.58 4.03 -5.03
N VAL A 158 -11.59 3.16 -4.90
CA VAL A 158 -12.28 2.52 -6.04
C VAL A 158 -13.70 3.04 -6.24
N GLY A 159 -14.41 3.37 -5.14
CA GLY A 159 -15.84 3.69 -5.16
C GLY A 159 -16.71 2.43 -5.20
N TYR A 160 -17.86 2.48 -5.89
CA TYR A 160 -18.74 1.32 -6.02
C TYR A 160 -18.06 0.20 -6.79
N ILE A 161 -18.17 -1.05 -6.31
CA ILE A 161 -17.48 -2.22 -6.90
C ILE A 161 -18.43 -3.21 -7.57
N GLN A 162 -19.68 -3.33 -7.12
CA GLN A 162 -20.65 -4.30 -7.64
C GLN A 162 -21.03 -4.06 -9.11
N ASP A 163 -21.05 -2.80 -9.54
CA ASP A 163 -21.36 -2.41 -10.92
C ASP A 163 -20.13 -2.25 -11.82
N LYS A 164 -18.96 -2.65 -11.34
CA LYS A 164 -17.69 -2.74 -12.08
C LYS A 164 -16.74 -3.77 -11.49
N PRO A 165 -17.13 -5.05 -11.39
CA PRO A 165 -16.26 -6.09 -10.85
C PRO A 165 -14.98 -6.22 -11.69
N ALA A 166 -13.85 -6.54 -11.05
CA ALA A 166 -12.59 -6.85 -11.73
C ALA A 166 -12.68 -8.23 -12.39
N GLN A 167 -12.48 -8.27 -13.70
CA GLN A 167 -12.56 -9.49 -14.51
C GLN A 167 -11.20 -9.80 -15.14
N LEU A 168 -10.98 -11.07 -15.46
CA LEU A 168 -9.76 -11.54 -16.11
C LEU A 168 -9.96 -11.60 -17.62
N PHE A 169 -8.94 -11.13 -18.33
CA PHE A 169 -8.84 -11.14 -19.78
C PHE A 169 -7.52 -11.77 -20.20
N VAL A 170 -7.52 -12.39 -21.39
CA VAL A 170 -6.31 -12.85 -22.05
C VAL A 170 -6.20 -12.26 -23.45
N LEU A 171 -5.01 -11.88 -23.86
CA LEU A 171 -4.70 -11.43 -25.22
C LEU A 171 -3.45 -12.11 -25.74
N ASP A 172 -3.38 -12.27 -27.07
CA ASP A 172 -2.19 -12.69 -27.77
C ASP A 172 -1.30 -11.45 -28.03
N VAL A 173 0.00 -11.59 -27.77
CA VAL A 173 0.95 -10.50 -27.98
C VAL A 173 1.34 -10.46 -29.45
N PRO A 174 1.21 -9.31 -30.14
CA PRO A 174 1.56 -9.16 -31.55
C PRO A 174 3.05 -9.35 -31.80
N GLU A 175 3.42 -9.93 -32.93
CA GLU A 175 4.81 -10.00 -33.37
C GLU A 175 5.36 -8.59 -33.63
N PHE A 176 6.60 -8.31 -33.21
CA PHE A 176 7.22 -6.99 -33.39
C PHE A 176 7.57 -6.67 -34.85
N GLY A 177 7.81 -7.71 -35.67
CA GLY A 177 8.14 -7.56 -37.10
C GLY A 177 6.94 -7.30 -38.01
N GLU A 178 5.72 -7.31 -37.50
CA GLU A 178 4.54 -6.99 -38.32
C GLU A 178 4.52 -5.51 -38.74
N GLU A 179 4.12 -5.26 -39.99
CA GLU A 179 3.90 -3.91 -40.50
C GLU A 179 2.82 -3.19 -39.66
N PRO A 180 3.09 -1.93 -39.23
CA PRO A 180 2.09 -1.15 -38.47
C PRO A 180 0.79 -0.99 -39.25
N ARG A 181 -0.35 -1.25 -38.62
CA ARG A 181 -1.66 -1.05 -39.23
C ARG A 181 -1.94 0.45 -39.35
N VAL A 182 -1.98 0.93 -40.56
CA VAL A 182 -2.36 2.33 -40.84
C VAL A 182 -3.87 2.49 -40.77
N VAL A 183 -4.34 3.38 -39.88
CA VAL A 183 -5.79 3.71 -39.83
C VAL A 183 -6.21 4.36 -41.14
N PRO A 184 -7.11 3.75 -41.89
CA PRO A 184 -7.58 4.30 -43.16
C PRO A 184 -8.21 5.69 -42.97
N ARG A 185 -7.88 6.62 -43.89
CA ARG A 185 -8.42 7.99 -43.88
C ARG A 185 -9.18 8.32 -45.19
N GLY A 186 -10.11 9.23 -45.11
CA GLY A 186 -10.85 9.72 -46.27
C GLY A 186 -11.66 8.62 -46.97
N ARG A 187 -11.42 8.41 -48.26
CA ARG A 187 -12.17 7.40 -49.08
C ARG A 187 -11.88 5.97 -48.61
N ALA A 188 -10.67 5.69 -48.12
CA ALA A 188 -10.29 4.37 -47.63
C ALA A 188 -10.94 4.01 -46.29
N ALA A 189 -11.39 5.00 -45.51
CA ALA A 189 -12.13 4.77 -44.27
C ALA A 189 -13.59 4.33 -44.48
N ARG A 190 -14.14 4.47 -45.71
CA ARG A 190 -15.49 4.05 -46.01
C ARG A 190 -15.60 2.53 -46.07
N GLY A 191 -16.25 1.93 -45.07
CA GLY A 191 -16.46 0.49 -44.98
C GLY A 191 -15.31 -0.29 -44.27
N SER A 192 -14.25 0.40 -43.80
CA SER A 192 -13.28 -0.21 -42.89
C SER A 192 -13.87 -0.21 -41.49
N GLN A 193 -13.76 -1.34 -40.79
CA GLN A 193 -14.00 -1.34 -39.35
C GLN A 193 -12.89 -0.51 -38.67
N PRO A 194 -13.19 0.25 -37.62
CA PRO A 194 -12.16 0.90 -36.80
C PRO A 194 -11.33 -0.22 -36.15
N GLY A 195 -10.23 -0.59 -36.78
CA GLY A 195 -9.28 -1.57 -36.28
C GLY A 195 -7.96 -0.85 -36.03
N GLY A 196 -7.69 -0.44 -34.80
CA GLY A 196 -6.38 0.01 -34.37
C GLY A 196 -5.44 -1.20 -34.18
N ASP A 197 -4.15 -0.91 -33.91
CA ASP A 197 -3.11 -1.92 -33.59
C ASP A 197 -3.31 -2.62 -32.25
N ILE A 198 -4.43 -2.37 -31.55
CA ILE A 198 -4.74 -2.96 -30.24
C ILE A 198 -5.31 -4.37 -30.45
N PRO A 199 -4.66 -5.42 -29.91
CA PRO A 199 -5.16 -6.79 -30.04
C PRO A 199 -6.50 -6.97 -29.31
N ARG A 200 -7.31 -7.89 -29.81
CA ARG A 200 -8.58 -8.21 -29.17
C ARG A 200 -8.34 -9.09 -27.93
N ALA A 201 -8.63 -8.55 -26.75
CA ALA A 201 -8.64 -9.34 -25.52
C ALA A 201 -9.91 -10.22 -25.45
N ARG A 202 -9.74 -11.45 -24.97
CA ARG A 202 -10.84 -12.37 -24.65
C ARG A 202 -11.08 -12.35 -23.15
N GLN A 203 -12.31 -12.11 -22.74
CA GLN A 203 -12.72 -12.19 -21.33
C GLN A 203 -12.78 -13.65 -20.88
N LEU A 204 -12.16 -13.96 -19.73
CA LEU A 204 -12.14 -15.30 -19.13
C LEU A 204 -13.21 -15.45 -18.05
N THR A 205 -13.47 -14.42 -17.26
CA THR A 205 -14.40 -14.46 -16.12
C THR A 205 -15.52 -13.40 -16.29
N SER A 206 -16.69 -13.66 -15.71
CA SER A 206 -17.86 -12.77 -15.82
C SER A 206 -18.76 -12.85 -14.58
N SER A 207 -18.18 -13.03 -13.39
CA SER A 207 -18.94 -13.07 -12.14
C SER A 207 -19.11 -11.67 -11.53
N ALA A 208 -19.96 -11.57 -10.49
CA ALA A 208 -20.20 -10.33 -9.77
C ALA A 208 -19.08 -10.00 -8.76
N THR A 209 -18.07 -10.88 -8.59
CA THR A 209 -16.97 -10.71 -7.64
C THR A 209 -15.67 -10.32 -8.35
N ASP A 210 -14.78 -9.65 -7.64
CA ASP A 210 -13.44 -9.32 -8.12
C ASP A 210 -12.57 -10.58 -8.26
N HIS A 211 -11.76 -10.61 -9.31
CA HIS A 211 -10.75 -11.63 -9.59
C HIS A 211 -9.37 -11.01 -9.56
N GLU A 212 -8.48 -11.54 -8.72
CA GLU A 212 -7.20 -10.92 -8.40
C GLU A 212 -6.03 -11.91 -8.58
N SER A 213 -4.81 -11.40 -8.66
CA SER A 213 -3.55 -12.18 -8.65
C SER A 213 -3.48 -13.28 -9.72
N ALA A 214 -3.90 -12.94 -10.96
CA ALA A 214 -3.93 -13.90 -12.05
C ALA A 214 -2.53 -14.30 -12.52
N SER A 215 -2.29 -15.62 -12.65
CA SER A 215 -1.04 -16.17 -13.19
C SER A 215 -1.29 -17.44 -14.02
N PHE A 216 -0.49 -17.64 -15.08
CA PHE A 216 -0.58 -18.87 -15.86
C PHE A 216 0.03 -20.08 -15.11
N SER A 217 -0.50 -21.26 -15.39
CA SER A 217 0.17 -22.54 -15.07
C SER A 217 1.49 -22.66 -15.83
N ALA A 218 2.38 -23.56 -15.36
CA ALA A 218 3.71 -23.77 -15.95
C ALA A 218 3.66 -24.21 -17.41
N ASP A 219 2.60 -24.89 -17.82
CA ASP A 219 2.34 -25.32 -19.22
C ASP A 219 1.51 -24.28 -20.03
N GLY A 220 1.08 -23.18 -19.38
CA GLY A 220 0.25 -22.16 -20.02
C GLY A 220 -1.19 -22.56 -20.32
N ALA A 221 -1.64 -23.73 -19.85
CA ALA A 221 -2.97 -24.25 -20.14
C ALA A 221 -4.07 -23.66 -19.23
N LEU A 222 -3.72 -23.33 -17.98
CA LEU A 222 -4.62 -22.77 -16.98
C LEU A 222 -4.19 -21.37 -16.57
N VAL A 223 -5.13 -20.61 -15.99
CA VAL A 223 -4.88 -19.38 -15.25
C VAL A 223 -5.38 -19.60 -13.82
N TYR A 224 -4.50 -19.45 -12.84
CA TYR A 224 -4.82 -19.43 -11.40
C TYR A 224 -5.11 -18.01 -10.96
N PHE A 225 -6.03 -17.85 -10.01
CA PHE A 225 -6.39 -16.53 -9.45
C PHE A 225 -7.06 -16.66 -8.08
N ALA A 226 -7.16 -15.55 -7.36
CA ALA A 226 -7.90 -15.45 -6.11
C ALA A 226 -9.25 -14.76 -6.34
N ALA A 227 -10.32 -15.25 -5.69
CA ALA A 227 -11.65 -14.63 -5.72
C ALA A 227 -12.46 -14.99 -4.48
N ALA A 228 -13.44 -14.13 -4.14
CA ALA A 228 -14.43 -14.44 -3.11
C ALA A 228 -15.36 -15.58 -3.59
N PRO A 229 -15.85 -16.44 -2.66
CA PRO A 229 -16.83 -17.47 -3.00
C PRO A 229 -18.16 -16.83 -3.44
N PRO A 230 -18.79 -17.34 -4.51
CA PRO A 230 -20.06 -16.80 -4.99
C PRO A 230 -21.17 -16.79 -3.92
N GLY A 231 -21.95 -15.71 -3.86
CA GLY A 231 -23.11 -15.58 -2.98
C GLY A 231 -22.80 -15.46 -1.49
N ARG A 232 -21.56 -15.10 -1.13
CA ARG A 232 -21.12 -14.82 0.23
C ARG A 232 -20.59 -13.40 0.34
N ASP A 233 -21.34 -12.52 0.97
CA ASP A 233 -20.97 -11.12 1.24
C ASP A 233 -20.69 -10.86 2.74
N ASP A 234 -20.94 -11.87 3.59
CA ASP A 234 -20.80 -11.86 5.04
C ASP A 234 -19.43 -12.36 5.54
N THR A 235 -18.45 -12.49 4.64
CA THR A 235 -17.12 -13.03 4.94
C THR A 235 -16.03 -12.30 4.15
N LEU A 236 -14.79 -12.34 4.67
CA LEU A 236 -13.59 -11.87 4.00
C LEU A 236 -12.85 -12.99 3.23
N GLU A 237 -13.48 -14.15 3.08
CA GLU A 237 -12.90 -15.30 2.40
C GLU A 237 -12.58 -15.00 0.95
N LYS A 238 -11.36 -15.39 0.54
CA LYS A 238 -10.97 -15.53 -0.86
C LYS A 238 -10.32 -16.89 -1.04
N GLY A 239 -10.81 -17.65 -2.02
CA GLY A 239 -10.27 -18.97 -2.37
C GLY A 239 -9.38 -18.91 -3.60
N ILE A 240 -8.70 -20.03 -3.87
CA ILE A 240 -7.95 -20.23 -5.11
C ILE A 240 -8.89 -20.81 -6.16
N TYR A 241 -8.81 -20.27 -7.36
CA TYR A 241 -9.54 -20.74 -8.53
C TYR A 241 -8.58 -20.97 -9.69
N CYS A 242 -8.98 -21.82 -10.63
CA CYS A 242 -8.33 -21.93 -11.93
C CYS A 242 -9.35 -21.95 -13.06
N ILE A 243 -8.95 -21.47 -14.23
CA ILE A 243 -9.76 -21.49 -15.45
C ILE A 243 -8.87 -21.86 -16.65
N PRO A 244 -9.36 -22.63 -17.64
CA PRO A 244 -8.60 -22.84 -18.87
C PRO A 244 -8.24 -21.50 -19.54
N ALA A 245 -6.98 -21.33 -19.93
CA ALA A 245 -6.53 -20.13 -20.64
C ALA A 245 -7.26 -19.86 -21.95
N GLY A 246 -7.89 -20.91 -22.51
CA GLY A 246 -8.81 -20.84 -23.66
C GLY A 246 -10.24 -20.40 -23.32
N GLY A 247 -10.57 -20.18 -22.06
CA GLY A 247 -11.92 -19.91 -21.57
C GLY A 247 -12.63 -21.19 -21.09
N GLY A 248 -13.69 -21.04 -20.33
CA GLY A 248 -14.45 -22.15 -19.72
C GLY A 248 -15.07 -21.73 -18.39
N GLN A 249 -15.42 -22.71 -17.56
CA GLN A 249 -15.91 -22.44 -16.20
C GLN A 249 -14.76 -22.43 -15.20
N PRO A 250 -14.70 -21.46 -14.29
CA PRO A 250 -13.76 -21.47 -13.18
C PRO A 250 -13.99 -22.68 -12.27
N LEU A 251 -12.92 -23.30 -11.85
CA LEU A 251 -12.93 -24.39 -10.86
C LEU A 251 -12.24 -23.90 -9.60
N ARG A 252 -12.87 -24.12 -8.45
CA ARG A 252 -12.25 -23.84 -7.14
C ARG A 252 -11.22 -24.93 -6.82
N VAL A 253 -10.02 -24.48 -6.41
CA VAL A 253 -8.93 -25.34 -5.96
C VAL A 253 -8.90 -25.25 -4.43
N GLU A 254 -9.42 -26.28 -3.75
CA GLU A 254 -9.49 -26.28 -2.29
C GLU A 254 -8.34 -27.07 -1.68
N PRO A 255 -7.53 -26.45 -0.81
CA PRO A 255 -6.61 -27.20 0.03
C PRO A 255 -7.42 -28.05 1.02
N ALA A 256 -7.09 -29.37 1.11
CA ALA A 256 -7.77 -30.25 2.06
C ALA A 256 -7.52 -29.78 3.51
N GLY A 257 -8.59 -29.68 4.30
CA GLY A 257 -8.50 -29.30 5.71
C GLY A 257 -8.09 -27.87 6.01
N ALA A 258 -8.01 -26.98 4.99
CA ALA A 258 -7.66 -25.59 5.20
C ALA A 258 -8.73 -24.86 6.03
N PRO A 259 -8.32 -23.98 6.98
CA PRO A 259 -9.25 -23.09 7.66
C PRO A 259 -9.83 -22.08 6.68
N ARG A 260 -10.91 -21.36 7.09
CA ARG A 260 -11.34 -20.18 6.34
C ARG A 260 -10.20 -19.19 6.22
N GLN A 261 -9.92 -18.75 4.99
CA GLN A 261 -8.77 -17.90 4.71
C GLN A 261 -9.06 -16.90 3.60
N SER A 262 -8.29 -15.83 3.59
CA SER A 262 -8.25 -14.86 2.50
C SER A 262 -6.97 -15.02 1.73
N VAL A 263 -7.04 -15.63 0.54
CA VAL A 263 -5.91 -15.78 -0.37
C VAL A 263 -5.59 -14.42 -1.00
N GLN A 264 -4.31 -14.03 -0.95
CA GLN A 264 -3.81 -12.76 -1.48
C GLN A 264 -3.08 -12.93 -2.80
N ASP A 265 -2.33 -14.03 -2.93
CA ASP A 265 -1.55 -14.33 -4.13
C ASP A 265 -1.43 -15.85 -4.33
N VAL A 266 -1.35 -16.30 -5.60
CA VAL A 266 -1.21 -17.71 -5.94
C VAL A 266 -0.38 -17.90 -7.19
N ARG A 267 0.61 -18.81 -7.14
CA ARG A 267 1.45 -19.18 -8.28
C ARG A 267 1.80 -20.66 -8.30
N GLN A 268 1.81 -21.22 -9.49
CA GLN A 268 2.34 -22.57 -9.70
C GLN A 268 3.85 -22.55 -9.89
N SER A 269 4.56 -23.51 -9.29
CA SER A 269 6.00 -23.74 -9.50
C SER A 269 6.33 -23.99 -10.96
N LYS A 270 7.55 -23.63 -11.39
CA LYS A 270 8.00 -23.80 -12.79
C LYS A 270 7.98 -25.26 -13.28
N ASP A 271 8.09 -26.22 -12.36
CA ASP A 271 8.00 -27.67 -12.68
C ASP A 271 6.56 -28.20 -12.66
N GLY A 272 5.58 -27.33 -12.39
CA GLY A 272 4.17 -27.66 -12.39
C GLY A 272 3.68 -28.49 -11.20
N ARG A 273 4.53 -28.84 -10.23
CA ARG A 273 4.19 -29.77 -9.14
C ARG A 273 3.54 -29.11 -7.93
N TRP A 274 3.83 -27.84 -7.68
CA TRP A 274 3.42 -27.12 -6.47
C TRP A 274 2.61 -25.88 -6.80
N LEU A 275 1.59 -25.60 -5.96
CA LEU A 275 0.98 -24.28 -5.86
C LEU A 275 1.50 -23.62 -4.59
N PHE A 276 2.13 -22.45 -4.74
CA PHE A 276 2.48 -21.55 -3.66
C PHE A 276 1.41 -20.48 -3.55
N PHE A 277 0.99 -20.15 -2.35
CA PHE A 277 0.02 -19.07 -2.13
C PHE A 277 0.23 -18.42 -0.78
N ILE A 278 -0.08 -17.11 -0.71
CA ILE A 278 -0.10 -16.34 0.53
C ILE A 278 -1.55 -16.16 0.96
N ALA A 279 -1.84 -16.49 2.22
CA ALA A 279 -3.18 -16.34 2.76
C ALA A 279 -3.18 -15.97 4.24
N LYS A 280 -4.26 -15.30 4.69
CA LYS A 280 -4.55 -14.99 6.10
C LYS A 280 -5.69 -15.85 6.61
N ALA A 281 -5.52 -16.47 7.76
CA ALA A 281 -6.63 -17.16 8.44
C ALA A 281 -7.68 -16.15 8.94
N LEU A 282 -8.97 -16.50 8.87
CA LEU A 282 -10.09 -15.63 9.22
C LEU A 282 -10.92 -16.16 10.42
N GLY A 283 -10.41 -17.16 11.11
CA GLY A 283 -11.15 -17.82 12.20
C GLY A 283 -12.45 -18.48 11.71
N GLU A 284 -13.27 -18.95 12.65
CA GLU A 284 -14.55 -19.63 12.33
C GLU A 284 -15.59 -18.68 11.74
N SER A 285 -15.58 -17.39 12.12
CA SER A 285 -16.52 -16.40 11.60
C SER A 285 -16.30 -16.07 10.13
N GLY A 286 -15.08 -16.22 9.63
CA GLY A 286 -14.67 -15.74 8.29
C GLY A 286 -14.45 -14.24 8.23
N THR A 287 -14.45 -13.54 9.38
CA THR A 287 -14.23 -12.10 9.52
C THR A 287 -13.13 -11.75 10.52
N ASP A 288 -12.62 -12.71 11.30
CA ASP A 288 -11.57 -12.48 12.30
C ASP A 288 -10.20 -12.23 11.64
N PHE A 289 -10.01 -11.00 11.20
CA PHE A 289 -8.77 -10.53 10.53
C PHE A 289 -7.77 -9.88 11.50
N VAL A 290 -8.19 -9.61 12.77
CA VAL A 290 -7.42 -8.81 13.72
C VAL A 290 -6.06 -9.44 13.98
N ALA A 291 -4.99 -8.74 13.61
CA ALA A 291 -3.60 -9.16 13.75
C ALA A 291 -3.31 -10.59 13.24
N ARG A 292 -4.05 -11.01 12.21
CA ARG A 292 -3.74 -12.26 11.52
C ARG A 292 -2.59 -12.06 10.56
N ASN A 293 -1.46 -12.66 10.87
CA ASN A 293 -0.30 -12.67 9.98
C ASN A 293 -0.60 -13.46 8.71
N ALA A 294 -0.09 -12.97 7.59
CA ALA A 294 -0.12 -13.72 6.34
C ALA A 294 0.91 -14.84 6.37
N VAL A 295 0.56 -15.98 5.81
CA VAL A 295 1.35 -17.21 5.78
C VAL A 295 1.60 -17.60 4.33
N LEU A 296 2.83 -17.99 4.01
CA LEU A 296 3.12 -18.69 2.76
C LEU A 296 2.77 -20.17 2.93
N TYR A 297 1.94 -20.66 2.04
CA TYR A 297 1.59 -22.08 1.94
C TYR A 297 2.13 -22.68 0.65
N CYS A 298 2.34 -24.00 0.66
CA CYS A 298 2.46 -24.76 -0.56
C CYS A 298 1.57 -26.02 -0.51
N MET A 299 1.09 -26.46 -1.69
CA MET A 299 0.33 -27.69 -1.85
C MET A 299 0.66 -28.34 -3.20
N PRO A 300 0.53 -29.68 -3.32
CA PRO A 300 0.64 -30.34 -4.62
C PRO A 300 -0.41 -29.82 -5.61
N THR A 301 -0.05 -29.59 -6.86
CA THR A 301 -0.99 -29.14 -7.91
C THR A 301 -2.11 -30.17 -8.16
N THR A 302 -1.85 -31.44 -7.87
CA THR A 302 -2.85 -32.53 -7.96
C THR A 302 -3.91 -32.48 -6.86
N GLY A 303 -3.83 -31.51 -5.95
CA GLY A 303 -4.68 -31.41 -4.76
C GLY A 303 -4.05 -32.10 -3.54
N GLY A 304 -4.62 -31.86 -2.39
CA GLY A 304 -4.15 -32.41 -1.11
C GLY A 304 -4.09 -31.35 -0.01
N GLU A 305 -3.38 -31.67 1.05
CA GLU A 305 -3.18 -30.77 2.20
C GLU A 305 -2.21 -29.64 1.83
N ALA A 306 -2.52 -28.42 2.26
CA ALA A 306 -1.62 -27.29 2.18
C ALA A 306 -0.73 -27.25 3.42
N VAL A 307 0.57 -27.13 3.21
CA VAL A 307 1.58 -27.02 4.26
C VAL A 307 1.94 -25.55 4.44
N ALA A 308 1.86 -25.04 5.67
CA ALA A 308 2.36 -23.71 6.04
C ALA A 308 3.89 -23.75 6.02
N LEU A 309 4.50 -22.87 5.25
CA LEU A 309 5.97 -22.71 5.17
C LEU A 309 6.49 -21.64 6.11
N THR A 310 5.62 -20.78 6.64
CA THR A 310 5.95 -19.75 7.64
C THR A 310 5.09 -19.93 8.88
N ASP A 311 5.65 -19.57 10.04
CA ASP A 311 4.96 -19.61 11.32
C ASP A 311 4.16 -18.31 11.52
N PRO A 312 2.80 -18.35 11.53
CA PRO A 312 1.97 -17.16 11.72
C PRO A 312 2.12 -16.50 13.09
N GLU A 313 2.70 -17.19 14.09
CA GLU A 313 2.91 -16.59 15.42
C GLU A 313 4.04 -15.56 15.41
N ILE A 314 5.01 -15.67 14.48
CA ILE A 314 6.20 -14.82 14.46
C ILE A 314 6.48 -14.14 13.12
N MET A 315 5.90 -14.60 12.02
CA MET A 315 6.13 -14.05 10.67
C MET A 315 4.85 -13.47 10.09
N ASP A 316 4.97 -12.31 9.45
CA ASP A 316 3.91 -11.67 8.64
C ASP A 316 4.45 -11.41 7.23
N VAL A 317 4.09 -12.30 6.29
CA VAL A 317 4.73 -12.34 4.97
C VAL A 317 3.88 -11.67 3.88
N ALA A 318 4.56 -11.19 2.84
CA ALA A 318 3.95 -10.61 1.65
C ALA A 318 4.73 -10.98 0.39
N SER A 319 4.13 -10.79 -0.78
CA SER A 319 4.80 -10.93 -2.08
C SER A 319 5.89 -9.85 -2.25
N PRO A 320 7.05 -10.18 -2.87
CA PRO A 320 8.14 -9.22 -3.06
C PRO A 320 7.93 -8.33 -4.29
N GLY A 321 6.74 -7.73 -4.42
CA GLY A 321 6.31 -6.88 -5.51
C GLY A 321 4.84 -7.11 -5.84
N ASP A 322 4.46 -6.89 -7.11
CA ASP A 322 3.05 -7.02 -7.56
C ASP A 322 2.55 -8.48 -7.49
N ARG A 323 3.45 -9.44 -7.27
CA ARG A 323 3.13 -10.88 -7.21
C ARG A 323 4.22 -11.68 -6.50
N LEU A 324 3.86 -12.89 -6.06
CA LEU A 324 4.77 -13.89 -5.50
C LEU A 324 5.88 -14.24 -6.52
N GLU A 325 7.13 -14.21 -6.10
CA GLU A 325 8.27 -14.53 -6.95
C GLU A 325 8.79 -15.94 -6.65
N LEU A 326 8.95 -16.75 -7.69
CA LEU A 326 9.38 -18.14 -7.56
C LEU A 326 10.84 -18.31 -7.96
N ARG A 327 11.61 -19.02 -7.13
CA ARG A 327 13.02 -19.32 -7.36
C ARG A 327 13.26 -20.82 -7.49
N GLY A 328 13.88 -21.22 -8.58
CA GLY A 328 14.12 -22.66 -8.85
C GLY A 328 12.81 -23.46 -9.05
N PRO A 329 12.85 -24.78 -8.88
CA PRO A 329 11.70 -25.64 -9.12
C PRO A 329 10.66 -25.63 -7.98
N ALA A 330 11.07 -25.33 -6.75
CA ALA A 330 10.23 -25.47 -5.56
C ALA A 330 10.52 -24.43 -4.47
N GLY A 331 11.05 -23.25 -4.84
CA GLY A 331 11.32 -22.14 -3.94
C GLY A 331 10.47 -20.92 -4.25
N ALA A 332 10.16 -20.11 -3.21
CA ALA A 332 9.45 -18.84 -3.29
C ALA A 332 10.19 -17.78 -2.48
N LEU A 333 10.18 -16.53 -2.97
CA LEU A 333 10.67 -15.36 -2.27
C LEU A 333 9.49 -14.65 -1.62
N VAL A 334 9.64 -14.25 -0.36
CA VAL A 334 8.66 -13.43 0.37
C VAL A 334 9.34 -12.32 1.15
N LEU A 335 8.60 -11.25 1.36
CA LEU A 335 8.92 -10.22 2.34
C LEU A 335 8.39 -10.64 3.71
N ASN A 336 9.08 -10.25 4.79
CA ASN A 336 8.64 -10.45 6.17
C ASN A 336 8.73 -9.14 6.94
N ASN A 337 7.62 -8.70 7.53
CA ASN A 337 7.61 -7.59 8.47
C ASN A 337 8.29 -8.00 9.78
N ALA A 338 9.35 -7.31 10.17
CA ALA A 338 10.15 -7.68 11.34
C ALA A 338 10.64 -6.43 12.08
N GLN A 339 10.00 -6.08 13.18
CA GLN A 339 10.44 -5.05 14.16
C GLN A 339 10.88 -3.72 13.51
N GLY A 340 10.04 -3.17 12.62
CA GLY A 340 10.33 -1.90 11.94
C GLY A 340 11.23 -2.03 10.72
N THR A 341 11.54 -3.24 10.29
CA THR A 341 12.22 -3.55 9.03
C THR A 341 11.32 -4.41 8.15
N VAL A 342 11.72 -4.61 6.89
CA VAL A 342 11.12 -5.61 6.00
C VAL A 342 12.25 -6.43 5.40
N GLU A 343 12.26 -7.70 5.75
CA GLU A 343 13.27 -8.67 5.35
C GLU A 343 12.91 -9.37 4.05
N LEU A 344 13.89 -9.97 3.37
CA LEU A 344 13.68 -10.88 2.24
C LEU A 344 14.05 -12.30 2.65
N LEU A 345 13.11 -13.22 2.50
CA LEU A 345 13.31 -14.64 2.75
C LEU A 345 13.11 -15.45 1.47
N GLU A 346 13.83 -16.57 1.39
CA GLU A 346 13.57 -17.67 0.45
C GLU A 346 13.05 -18.88 1.23
N LEU A 347 11.94 -19.45 0.78
CA LEU A 347 11.34 -20.66 1.38
C LEU A 347 11.16 -21.72 0.33
N HIS A 348 11.34 -22.98 0.72
CA HIS A 348 11.19 -24.12 -0.15
C HIS A 348 10.03 -25.03 0.27
N ALA A 349 9.42 -25.71 -0.72
CA ALA A 349 8.34 -26.67 -0.47
C ALA A 349 8.74 -27.80 0.49
N ALA A 350 10.04 -28.06 0.67
CA ALA A 350 10.59 -29.02 1.63
C ALA A 350 10.62 -28.48 3.08
N GLY A 351 10.28 -27.21 3.31
CA GLY A 351 10.27 -26.56 4.63
C GLY A 351 11.57 -25.82 4.98
N ASP A 352 12.60 -25.89 4.14
CA ASP A 352 13.84 -25.13 4.35
C ASP A 352 13.61 -23.66 4.04
N HIS A 353 14.25 -22.77 4.80
CA HIS A 353 14.21 -21.32 4.56
C HIS A 353 15.59 -20.67 4.73
N ALA A 354 15.78 -19.54 4.06
CA ALA A 354 16.98 -18.72 4.17
C ALA A 354 16.59 -17.23 4.29
N LEU A 355 17.18 -16.54 5.25
CA LEU A 355 17.10 -15.09 5.38
C LEU A 355 18.14 -14.47 4.44
N LEU A 356 17.69 -13.78 3.39
CA LEU A 356 18.54 -13.26 2.32
C LEU A 356 18.95 -11.80 2.54
N VAL A 357 18.01 -10.96 3.02
CA VAL A 357 18.25 -9.54 3.31
C VAL A 357 17.62 -9.20 4.64
N HIS A 358 18.39 -8.54 5.51
CA HIS A 358 17.96 -8.09 6.84
C HIS A 358 18.72 -6.82 7.26
N GLY A 359 18.49 -6.34 8.50
CA GLY A 359 19.10 -5.14 9.07
C GLY A 359 18.32 -3.88 8.74
N ASP A 360 18.93 -2.69 8.87
CA ASP A 360 18.30 -1.38 8.78
C ASP A 360 17.78 -1.09 7.34
N LYS A 361 16.88 -1.94 6.86
CA LYS A 361 16.30 -1.87 5.50
C LYS A 361 14.83 -2.24 5.50
N VAL A 362 14.15 -1.64 4.54
CA VAL A 362 12.81 -2.01 4.14
C VAL A 362 12.88 -2.49 2.70
N VAL A 363 12.86 -3.80 2.51
CA VAL A 363 12.80 -4.39 1.17
C VAL A 363 11.43 -4.04 0.56
N ILE A 364 11.44 -3.38 -0.58
CA ILE A 364 10.25 -2.97 -1.35
C ILE A 364 9.86 -4.08 -2.32
N GLY A 365 10.86 -4.76 -2.87
CA GLY A 365 10.64 -5.85 -3.80
C GLY A 365 11.94 -6.54 -4.21
N ALA A 366 11.80 -7.76 -4.70
CA ALA A 366 12.92 -8.55 -5.16
C ALA A 366 12.53 -9.43 -6.34
N ALA A 367 13.48 -9.73 -7.21
CA ALA A 367 13.31 -10.69 -8.29
C ALA A 367 14.61 -11.43 -8.57
N TRP A 368 14.47 -12.68 -9.03
CA TRP A 368 15.58 -13.53 -9.37
C TRP A 368 15.47 -14.04 -10.82
N SER A 369 16.50 -13.85 -11.62
CA SER A 369 16.58 -14.40 -12.96
C SER A 369 18.04 -14.46 -13.45
N GLY A 370 18.37 -15.36 -14.34
CA GLY A 370 19.69 -15.47 -14.95
C GLY A 370 20.86 -15.61 -13.97
N GLY A 371 20.61 -16.11 -12.74
CA GLY A 371 21.61 -16.22 -11.69
C GLY A 371 21.78 -14.97 -10.82
N SER A 372 21.08 -13.87 -11.11
CA SER A 372 21.15 -12.62 -10.36
C SER A 372 19.91 -12.41 -9.50
N MET A 373 20.10 -12.03 -8.22
CA MET A 373 19.05 -11.58 -7.30
C MET A 373 19.15 -10.07 -7.16
N LEU A 374 18.11 -9.35 -7.57
CA LEU A 374 18.02 -7.90 -7.41
C LEU A 374 16.96 -7.55 -6.38
N VAL A 375 17.28 -6.53 -5.58
CA VAL A 375 16.48 -6.10 -4.44
C VAL A 375 16.27 -4.59 -4.53
N ALA A 376 15.01 -4.16 -4.59
CA ALA A 376 14.62 -2.77 -4.37
C ALA A 376 14.37 -2.57 -2.87
N PHE A 377 14.93 -1.52 -2.29
CA PHE A 377 14.83 -1.25 -0.86
C PHE A 377 14.80 0.25 -0.57
N SER A 378 14.32 0.59 0.62
CA SER A 378 14.47 1.88 1.28
C SER A 378 15.24 1.69 2.58
N ASP A 379 15.91 2.75 3.05
CA ASP A 379 16.61 2.80 4.33
C ASP A 379 16.49 4.22 4.94
N PRO A 380 17.12 4.54 6.07
CA PRO A 380 17.02 5.86 6.68
C PRO A 380 17.46 7.04 5.80
N SER A 381 18.19 6.79 4.70
CA SER A 381 18.80 7.81 3.85
C SER A 381 18.29 7.81 2.42
N THR A 382 17.55 6.80 2.00
CA THR A 382 16.97 6.69 0.65
C THR A 382 15.49 6.32 0.67
N ALA A 383 14.71 6.98 -0.19
CA ALA A 383 13.31 6.65 -0.41
C ALA A 383 13.12 5.42 -1.32
N GLY A 384 14.17 5.03 -2.06
CA GLY A 384 14.17 3.83 -2.89
C GLY A 384 15.41 3.74 -3.76
N ASP A 385 16.10 2.59 -3.69
CA ASP A 385 17.24 2.26 -4.53
C ASP A 385 17.23 0.78 -4.89
N LEU A 386 18.04 0.38 -5.89
CA LEU A 386 18.22 -0.97 -6.35
C LEU A 386 19.63 -1.47 -6.03
N ALA A 387 19.72 -2.70 -5.56
CA ALA A 387 20.96 -3.42 -5.33
C ALA A 387 20.91 -4.82 -5.93
N VAL A 388 22.08 -5.41 -6.18
CA VAL A 388 22.24 -6.83 -6.45
C VAL A 388 22.74 -7.53 -5.19
N LEU A 389 22.19 -8.70 -4.88
CA LEU A 389 22.64 -9.54 -3.78
C LEU A 389 23.75 -10.47 -4.27
N GLU A 390 24.95 -10.26 -3.77
CA GLU A 390 26.17 -11.02 -4.10
C GLU A 390 26.82 -11.49 -2.79
N ASP A 391 27.07 -12.78 -2.65
CA ASP A 391 27.72 -13.38 -1.47
C ASP A 391 27.10 -12.95 -0.12
N GLY A 392 25.77 -12.80 -0.08
CA GLY A 392 25.03 -12.37 1.11
C GLY A 392 25.11 -10.86 1.41
N GLN A 393 25.68 -10.06 0.51
CA GLN A 393 25.82 -8.60 0.65
C GLN A 393 25.09 -7.86 -0.48
N LEU A 394 24.52 -6.70 -0.16
CA LEU A 394 23.90 -5.83 -1.15
C LEU A 394 24.93 -4.87 -1.75
N ARG A 395 25.20 -5.01 -3.05
CA ARG A 395 25.98 -4.04 -3.82
C ARG A 395 25.02 -3.09 -4.55
N LEU A 396 25.11 -1.80 -4.22
CA LEU A 396 24.26 -0.75 -4.82
C LEU A 396 24.46 -0.68 -6.34
N LEU A 397 23.35 -0.57 -7.06
CA LEU A 397 23.29 -0.33 -8.50
C LEU A 397 22.79 1.08 -8.84
N THR A 398 22.06 1.72 -7.91
CA THR A 398 21.48 3.05 -8.12
C THR A 398 21.72 3.95 -6.91
N ASP A 399 21.52 5.25 -7.12
CA ASP A 399 21.48 6.28 -6.09
C ASP A 399 20.45 7.35 -6.48
N PHE A 400 19.17 6.95 -6.49
CA PHE A 400 18.07 7.83 -6.88
C PHE A 400 17.75 8.93 -5.85
N SER A 401 18.19 8.76 -4.60
CA SER A 401 18.01 9.74 -3.53
C SER A 401 19.20 10.70 -3.34
N ALA A 402 20.23 10.66 -4.21
CA ALA A 402 21.39 11.53 -4.12
C ALA A 402 21.02 13.03 -4.08
N THR A 403 20.12 13.46 -4.96
CA THR A 403 19.65 14.86 -5.01
C THR A 403 18.92 15.25 -3.72
N LEU A 404 18.07 14.36 -3.18
CA LEU A 404 17.39 14.59 -1.90
C LEU A 404 18.40 14.83 -0.78
N ARG A 405 19.42 13.97 -0.64
CA ARG A 405 20.43 14.10 0.42
C ARG A 405 21.28 15.37 0.29
N VAL A 406 21.54 15.82 -0.92
CA VAL A 406 22.30 17.07 -1.16
C VAL A 406 21.47 18.33 -0.89
N GLN A 407 20.16 18.31 -1.24
CA GLN A 407 19.30 19.50 -1.15
C GLN A 407 18.50 19.58 0.16
N SER A 408 18.42 18.49 0.91
CA SER A 408 17.74 18.47 2.19
C SER A 408 18.61 17.76 3.23
N ASP A 409 18.69 18.33 4.43
CA ASP A 409 19.37 17.70 5.55
C ASP A 409 18.54 16.48 6.02
N VAL A 410 18.74 15.33 5.40
CA VAL A 410 18.09 14.08 5.83
C VAL A 410 18.64 13.68 7.20
N ILE A 411 17.76 13.46 8.15
CA ILE A 411 18.10 13.09 9.53
C ILE A 411 17.89 11.58 9.68
N VAL A 412 18.95 10.87 10.00
CA VAL A 412 18.86 9.44 10.33
C VAL A 412 18.14 9.28 11.67
N PRO A 413 17.02 8.51 11.74
CA PRO A 413 16.29 8.27 12.97
C PRO A 413 17.16 7.55 14.01
N GLN A 414 17.02 7.92 15.26
CA GLN A 414 17.64 7.18 16.38
C GLN A 414 16.64 6.13 16.87
N GLU A 415 17.02 4.87 16.77
CA GLU A 415 16.24 3.75 17.30
C GLU A 415 16.28 3.69 18.83
N LEU A 416 15.13 3.40 19.45
CA LEU A 416 14.93 3.43 20.89
C LEU A 416 13.96 2.32 21.33
N THR A 417 14.14 1.86 22.56
CA THR A 417 13.17 0.99 23.24
C THR A 417 13.01 1.48 24.68
N PHE A 418 11.74 1.59 25.12
CA PHE A 418 11.40 1.94 26.50
C PHE A 418 10.39 0.95 27.07
N GLY A 419 10.40 0.76 28.40
CA GLY A 419 9.42 -0.08 29.07
C GLY A 419 8.07 0.62 29.21
N SER A 420 6.99 -0.05 28.86
CA SER A 420 5.62 0.34 29.21
C SER A 420 5.37 0.21 30.73
N ALA A 421 4.21 0.64 31.21
CA ALA A 421 3.87 0.61 32.63
C ALA A 421 3.91 -0.81 33.24
N ASP A 422 3.68 -1.84 32.44
CA ASP A 422 3.78 -3.25 32.81
C ASP A 422 5.15 -3.88 32.50
N GLY A 423 6.12 -3.05 32.07
CA GLY A 423 7.46 -3.49 31.68
C GLY A 423 7.59 -4.03 30.25
N TYR A 424 6.50 -4.01 29.47
CA TYR A 424 6.53 -4.45 28.07
C TYR A 424 7.44 -3.52 27.24
N PRO A 425 8.35 -4.05 26.38
CA PRO A 425 9.24 -3.22 25.57
C PRO A 425 8.48 -2.56 24.42
N VAL A 426 8.52 -1.24 24.36
CA VAL A 426 7.94 -0.44 23.27
C VAL A 426 9.09 0.07 22.41
N HIS A 427 9.08 -0.33 21.14
CA HIS A 427 10.12 -0.02 20.16
C HIS A 427 9.70 1.17 19.27
N GLY A 428 10.66 2.01 18.88
CA GLY A 428 10.40 3.14 18.02
C GLY A 428 11.62 4.00 17.71
N TRP A 429 11.40 5.21 17.23
CA TRP A 429 12.42 6.11 16.70
C TRP A 429 12.23 7.55 17.15
N LEU A 430 13.35 8.24 17.28
CA LEU A 430 13.44 9.69 17.47
C LEU A 430 14.10 10.31 16.22
N VAL A 431 13.39 11.19 15.54
CA VAL A 431 13.94 12.10 14.51
C VAL A 431 14.13 13.46 15.16
N ARG A 432 15.38 13.83 15.47
CA ARG A 432 15.70 15.02 16.22
C ARG A 432 16.33 16.09 15.32
N PRO A 433 15.81 17.34 15.31
CA PRO A 433 16.39 18.41 14.54
C PRO A 433 17.82 18.75 15.01
N ALA A 434 18.59 19.41 14.15
CA ALA A 434 19.89 19.92 14.51
C ALA A 434 19.80 20.99 15.61
N GLY A 435 20.88 21.15 16.40
CA GLY A 435 20.95 22.13 17.46
C GLY A 435 20.88 21.54 18.88
N LYS A 436 21.08 22.42 19.87
CA LYS A 436 21.17 21.98 21.26
C LYS A 436 19.83 21.70 21.95
N GLY A 437 18.73 22.26 21.39
CA GLY A 437 17.42 22.21 22.03
C GLY A 437 17.27 23.21 23.20
N PRO A 438 16.26 23.05 24.10
CA PRO A 438 15.26 22.00 24.03
C PRO A 438 14.26 22.19 22.86
N HIS A 439 13.95 21.10 22.16
CA HIS A 439 13.03 21.11 21.02
C HIS A 439 11.62 20.73 21.45
N PRO A 440 10.55 21.39 20.93
CA PRO A 440 9.20 20.88 21.10
C PRO A 440 9.08 19.47 20.51
N VAL A 441 8.25 18.63 21.14
CA VAL A 441 8.12 17.22 20.79
C VAL A 441 6.78 16.95 20.12
N LEU A 442 6.79 16.25 19.01
CA LEU A 442 5.61 15.69 18.36
C LEU A 442 5.59 14.18 18.54
N LEU A 443 4.60 13.67 19.26
CA LEU A 443 4.28 12.24 19.30
C LEU A 443 3.42 11.91 18.09
N SER A 444 3.98 11.15 17.15
CA SER A 444 3.30 10.72 15.92
C SER A 444 2.88 9.26 16.04
N ILE A 445 1.59 8.98 15.78
CA ILE A 445 0.99 7.64 15.91
C ILE A 445 0.57 7.16 14.53
N HIS A 446 1.06 5.96 14.13
CA HIS A 446 0.72 5.38 12.83
C HIS A 446 -0.72 4.89 12.72
N GLY A 447 -1.19 4.70 11.50
CA GLY A 447 -2.48 4.08 11.20
C GLY A 447 -2.43 2.54 11.29
N GLY A 448 -3.54 1.90 11.01
CA GLY A 448 -3.66 0.43 11.05
C GLY A 448 -4.89 0.01 11.86
N PRO A 449 -4.78 -0.51 13.11
CA PRO A 449 -3.60 -0.61 13.99
C PRO A 449 -2.50 -1.59 13.54
N PHE A 450 -2.87 -2.69 12.85
CA PHE A 450 -1.92 -3.71 12.40
C PHE A 450 -1.10 -3.23 11.18
N ALA A 451 -0.21 -2.28 11.45
CA ALA A 451 0.82 -1.71 10.59
C ALA A 451 2.04 -1.38 11.46
N GLN A 452 3.13 -0.88 10.88
CA GLN A 452 4.31 -0.47 11.66
C GLN A 452 4.95 0.79 11.08
N TYR A 453 5.54 1.63 11.94
CA TYR A 453 6.62 2.51 11.55
C TYR A 453 7.86 1.67 11.27
N THR A 454 8.65 2.10 10.32
CA THR A 454 9.86 1.40 9.92
C THR A 454 11.08 2.31 10.03
N VAL A 455 12.26 1.70 9.89
CA VAL A 455 13.55 2.39 9.85
C VAL A 455 13.72 3.27 8.59
N ALA A 456 12.91 3.05 7.55
CA ALA A 456 13.00 3.79 6.29
C ALA A 456 12.80 5.29 6.45
N LEU A 457 13.28 6.06 5.48
CA LEU A 457 13.07 7.49 5.37
C LEU A 457 11.57 7.81 5.40
N HIS A 458 11.12 8.51 6.45
CA HIS A 458 9.73 8.91 6.64
C HIS A 458 9.59 10.42 6.39
N ASP A 459 8.99 10.80 5.29
CA ASP A 459 8.95 12.19 4.81
C ASP A 459 8.27 13.15 5.81
N GLU A 460 7.19 12.73 6.48
CA GLU A 460 6.50 13.55 7.49
C GLU A 460 7.43 13.88 8.66
N ALA A 461 8.12 12.88 9.23
CA ALA A 461 9.05 13.11 10.31
C ALA A 461 10.23 14.02 9.88
N GLN A 462 10.70 13.86 8.64
CA GLN A 462 11.75 14.70 8.07
C GLN A 462 11.31 16.15 7.91
N VAL A 463 10.07 16.41 7.46
CA VAL A 463 9.51 17.75 7.30
C VAL A 463 9.32 18.41 8.68
N TYR A 464 8.77 17.71 9.66
CA TYR A 464 8.57 18.27 11.00
C TYR A 464 9.91 18.52 11.70
N ALA A 465 10.87 17.63 11.56
CA ALA A 465 12.20 17.85 12.12
C ALA A 465 12.91 19.02 11.41
N GLY A 466 12.74 19.18 10.10
CA GLY A 466 13.20 20.35 9.35
C GLY A 466 12.59 21.67 9.82
N ALA A 467 11.38 21.61 10.39
CA ALA A 467 10.70 22.75 11.01
C ALA A 467 11.04 22.96 12.51
N GLY A 468 11.96 22.16 13.06
CA GLY A 468 12.49 22.32 14.42
C GLY A 468 11.83 21.50 15.51
N TYR A 469 10.96 20.54 15.16
CA TYR A 469 10.31 19.62 16.08
C TYR A 469 11.09 18.31 16.24
N ALA A 470 11.22 17.82 17.45
CA ALA A 470 11.64 16.43 17.67
C ALA A 470 10.43 15.51 17.47
N VAL A 471 10.53 14.52 16.60
CA VAL A 471 9.43 13.61 16.27
C VAL A 471 9.70 12.24 16.90
N LEU A 472 8.78 11.78 17.73
CA LEU A 472 8.76 10.46 18.32
C LEU A 472 7.74 9.60 17.56
N MET A 473 8.19 8.41 17.14
CA MET A 473 7.39 7.41 16.43
C MET A 473 7.64 6.06 17.11
N CYS A 474 6.60 5.33 17.50
CA CYS A 474 6.75 4.00 18.08
C CYS A 474 5.73 3.03 17.53
N ASN A 475 6.01 1.74 17.71
CA ASN A 475 5.14 0.63 17.39
C ASN A 475 4.56 0.06 18.70
N PRO A 476 3.41 0.59 19.16
CA PRO A 476 2.74 0.08 20.35
C PRO A 476 2.18 -1.32 20.12
N ARG A 477 1.80 -2.01 21.17
CA ARG A 477 0.98 -3.22 21.06
C ARG A 477 -0.24 -2.97 20.18
N GLY A 478 -0.51 -3.88 19.26
CA GLY A 478 -1.46 -3.70 18.14
C GLY A 478 -0.76 -3.59 16.78
N SER A 479 0.54 -3.25 16.75
CA SER A 479 1.33 -3.10 15.53
C SER A 479 1.69 -4.43 14.88
N ALA A 480 2.01 -4.40 13.57
CA ALA A 480 2.55 -5.53 12.82
C ALA A 480 4.07 -5.67 13.04
N GLY A 481 4.63 -6.85 12.70
CA GLY A 481 6.07 -7.10 12.72
C GLY A 481 6.66 -7.51 14.07
N TYR A 482 5.83 -7.68 15.11
CA TYR A 482 6.23 -8.06 16.46
C TYR A 482 5.61 -9.38 16.93
N GLY A 483 5.04 -10.14 16.02
CA GLY A 483 4.35 -11.39 16.30
C GLY A 483 2.85 -11.22 16.57
N HIS A 484 2.14 -12.35 16.54
CA HIS A 484 0.68 -12.41 16.66
C HIS A 484 0.17 -11.85 17.99
N ASP A 485 0.76 -12.23 19.11
CA ASP A 485 0.30 -11.80 20.45
C ASP A 485 0.44 -10.29 20.65
N HIS A 486 1.52 -9.69 20.15
CA HIS A 486 1.71 -8.22 20.16
C HIS A 486 0.59 -7.49 19.41
N GLY A 487 0.24 -7.98 18.22
CA GLY A 487 -0.83 -7.38 17.43
C GLY A 487 -2.22 -7.58 18.03
N ARG A 488 -2.48 -8.77 18.56
CA ARG A 488 -3.81 -9.21 18.95
C ARG A 488 -4.26 -8.75 20.34
N VAL A 489 -3.35 -8.34 21.21
CA VAL A 489 -3.66 -7.96 22.60
C VAL A 489 -4.69 -6.82 22.71
N ILE A 490 -4.81 -5.98 21.68
CA ILE A 490 -5.78 -4.88 21.63
C ILE A 490 -7.17 -5.30 21.10
N LYS A 491 -7.38 -6.57 20.72
CA LYS A 491 -8.70 -7.06 20.32
C LYS A 491 -9.65 -7.03 21.52
N GLY A 492 -10.72 -6.25 21.42
CA GLY A 492 -11.65 -5.96 22.53
C GLY A 492 -11.11 -4.96 23.55
N ALA A 493 -9.93 -4.35 23.29
CA ALA A 493 -9.23 -3.50 24.24
C ALA A 493 -8.47 -2.32 23.57
N MET A 494 -9.01 -1.81 22.45
CA MET A 494 -8.42 -0.62 21.79
C MET A 494 -8.41 0.59 22.73
N GLY A 495 -7.35 1.38 22.69
CA GLY A 495 -7.17 2.55 23.56
C GLY A 495 -6.80 2.20 25.00
N THR A 496 -6.23 1.03 25.24
CA THR A 496 -5.72 0.58 26.55
C THR A 496 -4.21 0.38 26.54
N PHE A 497 -3.72 -0.82 26.20
CA PHE A 497 -2.28 -1.13 26.12
C PHE A 497 -1.57 -0.27 25.07
N ASP A 498 -2.18 -0.07 23.93
CA ASP A 498 -1.67 0.78 22.85
C ASP A 498 -1.49 2.24 23.30
N MET A 499 -2.44 2.81 24.04
CA MET A 499 -2.31 4.16 24.59
C MET A 499 -1.24 4.22 25.70
N GLN A 500 -1.18 3.21 26.57
CA GLN A 500 -0.13 3.12 27.60
C GLN A 500 1.26 3.08 26.98
N ASP A 501 1.43 2.31 25.91
CA ASP A 501 2.71 2.13 25.22
C ASP A 501 3.18 3.43 24.56
N VAL A 502 2.33 4.15 23.84
CA VAL A 502 2.73 5.41 23.19
C VAL A 502 3.08 6.49 24.22
N LEU A 503 2.37 6.55 25.36
CA LEU A 503 2.67 7.48 26.44
C LEU A 503 3.96 7.09 27.17
N ALA A 504 4.19 5.81 27.45
CA ALA A 504 5.42 5.32 28.06
C ALA A 504 6.65 5.58 27.17
N PHE A 505 6.50 5.44 25.85
CA PHE A 505 7.56 5.76 24.89
C PHE A 505 7.90 7.26 24.92
N LEU A 506 6.89 8.13 24.97
CA LEU A 506 7.07 9.56 25.12
C LEU A 506 7.81 9.88 26.45
N ASP A 507 7.33 9.35 27.58
CA ASP A 507 7.91 9.62 28.90
C ASP A 507 9.36 9.14 28.97
N GLY A 508 9.66 7.93 28.50
CA GLY A 508 11.03 7.40 28.44
C GLY A 508 11.97 8.23 27.57
N ALA A 509 11.46 8.80 26.47
CA ALA A 509 12.25 9.68 25.61
C ALA A 509 12.53 11.02 26.29
N LEU A 510 11.54 11.62 26.96
CA LEU A 510 11.69 12.88 27.71
C LEU A 510 12.68 12.72 28.85
N ASP A 511 12.64 11.62 29.58
CA ASP A 511 13.57 11.34 30.69
C ASP A 511 15.01 11.14 30.19
N LYS A 512 15.17 10.48 29.05
CA LYS A 512 16.49 10.15 28.49
C LYS A 512 17.18 11.33 27.82
N PHE A 513 16.42 12.24 27.19
CA PHE A 513 16.99 13.27 26.32
C PHE A 513 16.62 14.70 26.82
N PRO A 514 17.52 15.39 27.57
CA PRO A 514 17.30 16.77 28.02
C PRO A 514 17.12 17.81 26.88
N ALA A 515 17.43 17.42 25.64
CA ALA A 515 17.21 18.23 24.45
C ALA A 515 15.74 18.21 23.99
N LEU A 516 14.86 17.44 24.60
CA LEU A 516 13.42 17.40 24.37
C LEU A 516 12.72 18.28 25.41
N ASP A 517 11.73 19.08 24.97
CA ASP A 517 11.01 20.01 25.84
C ASP A 517 9.72 19.37 26.37
N ALA A 518 9.75 18.88 27.59
CA ALA A 518 8.59 18.29 28.25
C ALA A 518 7.42 19.26 28.47
N GLY A 519 7.66 20.57 28.41
CA GLY A 519 6.62 21.61 28.51
C GLY A 519 5.96 21.98 27.19
N ARG A 520 6.47 21.47 26.05
CA ARG A 520 5.98 21.77 24.70
C ARG A 520 5.75 20.50 23.90
N LEU A 521 4.62 19.84 24.17
CA LEU A 521 4.25 18.56 23.59
C LEU A 521 3.08 18.70 22.61
N GLY A 522 3.20 18.10 21.43
CA GLY A 522 2.13 17.91 20.46
C GLY A 522 1.88 16.42 20.23
N ILE A 523 0.66 16.07 19.83
CA ILE A 523 0.29 14.71 19.49
C ILE A 523 -0.45 14.68 18.16
N MET A 524 -0.19 13.71 17.31
CA MET A 524 -0.85 13.60 16.01
C MET A 524 -0.91 12.16 15.51
N GLY A 525 -1.87 11.89 14.63
CA GLY A 525 -1.97 10.62 13.94
C GLY A 525 -3.11 10.59 12.94
N GLY A 526 -3.05 9.64 12.01
CA GLY A 526 -4.05 9.43 10.99
C GLY A 526 -4.70 8.05 11.08
N SER A 527 -6.00 7.96 10.69
CA SER A 527 -6.74 6.70 10.73
C SER A 527 -6.84 6.14 12.16
N TYR A 528 -6.35 4.95 12.43
CA TYR A 528 -6.19 4.45 13.80
C TYR A 528 -5.32 5.39 14.66
N GLY A 529 -4.25 5.98 14.11
CA GLY A 529 -3.46 6.99 14.83
C GLY A 529 -4.29 8.23 15.20
N GLY A 530 -5.25 8.63 14.35
CA GLY A 530 -6.23 9.67 14.64
C GLY A 530 -7.20 9.27 15.77
N TYR A 531 -7.64 8.02 15.75
CA TYR A 531 -8.42 7.40 16.83
C TYR A 531 -7.68 7.49 18.17
N LEU A 532 -6.44 6.99 18.20
CA LEU A 532 -5.66 6.94 19.43
C LEU A 532 -5.28 8.35 19.92
N THR A 533 -4.98 9.28 19.01
CA THR A 533 -4.75 10.69 19.33
C THR A 533 -5.99 11.30 20.01
N ALA A 534 -7.18 11.14 19.41
CA ALA A 534 -8.44 11.68 19.92
C ALA A 534 -8.79 11.12 21.31
N LEU A 535 -8.58 9.81 21.50
CA LEU A 535 -8.84 9.15 22.79
C LEU A 535 -7.81 9.57 23.86
N THR A 536 -6.54 9.73 23.48
CA THR A 536 -5.46 10.14 24.38
C THR A 536 -5.72 11.54 24.92
N ILE A 537 -6.04 12.53 24.06
CA ILE A 537 -6.27 13.91 24.51
C ILE A 537 -7.57 14.12 25.33
N ALA A 538 -8.47 13.13 25.30
CA ALA A 538 -9.62 13.09 26.19
C ALA A 538 -9.27 12.68 27.62
N ARG A 539 -8.14 11.98 27.81
CA ARG A 539 -7.70 11.37 29.08
C ARG A 539 -6.41 11.96 29.64
N ASP A 540 -5.53 12.47 28.77
CA ASP A 540 -4.24 13.09 29.13
C ASP A 540 -4.17 14.52 28.57
N HIS A 541 -4.00 15.51 29.45
CA HIS A 541 -4.08 16.93 29.13
C HIS A 541 -2.71 17.62 29.02
N ARG A 542 -1.61 16.85 28.96
CA ARG A 542 -0.25 17.40 28.86
C ARG A 542 0.08 18.04 27.51
N PHE A 543 -0.70 17.75 26.47
CA PHE A 543 -0.43 18.22 25.11
C PHE A 543 -0.93 19.63 24.88
N SER A 544 -0.05 20.50 24.34
CA SER A 544 -0.35 21.89 24.00
C SER A 544 -1.31 22.00 22.80
N ALA A 545 -1.24 21.04 21.86
CA ALA A 545 -2.14 20.93 20.72
C ALA A 545 -2.12 19.51 20.15
N ALA A 546 -3.14 19.18 19.35
CA ALA A 546 -3.29 17.91 18.68
C ALA A 546 -3.68 18.08 17.21
N ILE A 547 -3.38 17.04 16.41
CA ILE A 547 -3.90 16.87 15.04
C ILE A 547 -4.54 15.50 14.92
N VAL A 548 -5.83 15.47 14.62
CA VAL A 548 -6.62 14.26 14.38
C VAL A 548 -6.94 14.21 12.90
N GLU A 549 -6.25 13.33 12.16
CA GLU A 549 -6.40 13.20 10.72
C GLU A 549 -7.16 11.92 10.36
N ARG A 550 -8.19 12.01 9.51
CA ARG A 550 -8.99 10.88 8.97
C ARG A 550 -9.22 9.76 10.00
N GLY A 551 -9.64 10.13 11.23
CA GLY A 551 -9.70 9.21 12.36
C GLY A 551 -10.93 8.30 12.36
N PHE A 552 -10.80 7.11 12.94
CA PHE A 552 -11.90 6.24 13.35
C PHE A 552 -12.44 6.75 14.69
N LEU A 553 -13.43 7.67 14.67
CA LEU A 553 -13.77 8.51 15.82
C LEU A 553 -15.13 8.14 16.47
N ASP A 554 -16.09 7.72 15.67
CA ASP A 554 -17.42 7.28 16.12
C ASP A 554 -17.70 5.89 15.55
N PRO A 555 -17.40 4.82 16.31
CA PRO A 555 -17.59 3.45 15.85
C PRO A 555 -19.03 3.12 15.45
N VAL A 556 -20.02 3.79 16.06
CA VAL A 556 -21.45 3.53 15.79
C VAL A 556 -21.85 4.00 14.40
N SER A 557 -21.45 5.22 14.01
CA SER A 557 -21.75 5.71 12.67
C SER A 557 -20.85 5.08 11.61
N PHE A 558 -19.61 4.73 11.99
CA PHE A 558 -18.66 4.05 11.11
C PHE A 558 -19.18 2.70 10.60
N GLU A 559 -19.92 1.93 11.43
CA GLU A 559 -20.45 0.61 11.06
C GLU A 559 -21.26 0.64 9.76
N GLY A 560 -22.07 1.67 9.54
CA GLY A 560 -22.91 1.79 8.34
C GLY A 560 -22.34 2.71 7.26
N SER A 561 -21.31 3.54 7.55
CA SER A 561 -20.81 4.57 6.64
C SER A 561 -19.44 4.25 6.03
N ALA A 562 -18.64 3.34 6.60
CA ALA A 562 -17.34 2.95 6.09
C ALA A 562 -17.42 1.77 5.11
N ASP A 563 -16.45 1.67 4.22
CA ASP A 563 -16.31 0.52 3.29
C ASP A 563 -16.02 -0.80 4.02
N ILE A 564 -15.36 -0.72 5.19
CA ILE A 564 -15.03 -1.83 6.07
C ILE A 564 -15.89 -1.86 7.35
N GLY A 565 -16.88 -0.98 7.47
CA GLY A 565 -17.63 -0.76 8.70
C GLY A 565 -18.37 -2.00 9.20
N TRP A 566 -18.91 -2.80 8.31
CA TRP A 566 -19.71 -3.96 8.60
C TRP A 566 -18.99 -5.07 9.40
N TYR A 567 -17.64 -5.08 9.43
CA TYR A 567 -16.85 -6.06 10.20
C TYR A 567 -15.80 -5.45 11.12
N PHE A 568 -15.16 -4.32 10.73
CA PHE A 568 -13.97 -3.79 11.39
C PHE A 568 -14.20 -3.49 12.87
N GLY A 569 -15.21 -2.67 13.18
CA GLY A 569 -15.52 -2.29 14.56
C GLY A 569 -15.91 -3.50 15.41
N ALA A 570 -16.72 -4.40 14.87
CA ALA A 570 -17.17 -5.61 15.56
C ALA A 570 -16.00 -6.55 15.93
N GLU A 571 -15.01 -6.70 15.06
CA GLU A 571 -13.84 -7.56 15.31
C GLU A 571 -12.82 -6.92 16.27
N TYR A 572 -12.60 -5.60 16.20
CA TYR A 572 -11.67 -4.92 17.10
C TYR A 572 -12.27 -4.60 18.48
N MET A 573 -13.49 -4.07 18.54
CA MET A 573 -14.08 -3.52 19.78
C MET A 573 -15.09 -4.47 20.43
N GLY A 574 -15.60 -5.45 19.67
CA GLY A 574 -16.72 -6.28 20.06
C GLY A 574 -18.06 -5.69 19.63
N ARG A 575 -19.16 -6.43 19.91
CA ARG A 575 -20.53 -6.12 19.42
C ARG A 575 -21.42 -5.48 20.50
N SER A 576 -21.02 -5.53 21.77
CA SER A 576 -21.84 -4.95 22.83
C SER A 576 -21.70 -3.43 22.87
N ARG A 577 -22.82 -2.72 23.06
CA ARG A 577 -22.82 -1.26 23.18
C ARG A 577 -21.82 -0.78 24.24
N GLN A 578 -21.80 -1.42 25.39
CA GLN A 578 -20.88 -1.08 26.47
C GLN A 578 -19.40 -1.18 26.05
N ALA A 579 -19.03 -2.23 25.31
CA ALA A 579 -17.65 -2.41 24.85
C ALA A 579 -17.27 -1.35 23.82
N VAL A 580 -18.16 -1.03 22.90
CA VAL A 580 -17.96 0.00 21.87
C VAL A 580 -17.82 1.38 22.52
N ASP A 581 -18.73 1.77 23.45
CA ASP A 581 -18.72 3.08 24.09
C ASP A 581 -17.45 3.29 24.93
N ALA A 582 -16.95 2.27 25.62
CA ALA A 582 -15.73 2.36 26.42
C ALA A 582 -14.47 2.66 25.58
N GLN A 583 -14.49 2.31 24.29
CA GLN A 583 -13.40 2.46 23.34
C GLN A 583 -13.62 3.60 22.34
N SER A 584 -14.76 4.29 22.36
CA SER A 584 -15.14 5.31 21.38
C SER A 584 -14.56 6.67 21.73
N PRO A 585 -13.74 7.32 20.87
CA PRO A 585 -13.32 8.70 21.07
C PRO A 585 -14.49 9.66 21.20
N MET A 586 -15.59 9.43 20.48
CA MET A 586 -16.76 10.28 20.47
C MET A 586 -17.50 10.28 21.81
N GLU A 587 -17.55 9.15 22.50
CA GLU A 587 -18.15 9.03 23.84
C GLU A 587 -17.29 9.69 24.94
N HIS A 588 -16.01 9.93 24.67
CA HIS A 588 -15.07 10.58 25.57
C HIS A 588 -14.76 12.04 25.20
N VAL A 589 -15.39 12.60 24.16
CA VAL A 589 -15.07 13.92 23.61
C VAL A 589 -15.27 15.06 24.62
N ASP A 590 -16.15 14.90 25.61
CA ASP A 590 -16.36 15.89 26.66
C ASP A 590 -15.15 16.08 27.59
N GLY A 591 -14.24 15.10 27.62
CA GLY A 591 -12.98 15.19 28.33
C GLY A 591 -11.92 16.03 27.61
N VAL A 592 -12.07 16.30 26.32
CA VAL A 592 -11.06 17.00 25.52
C VAL A 592 -10.96 18.47 25.89
N ARG A 593 -9.74 18.93 26.13
CA ARG A 593 -9.39 20.34 26.39
C ARG A 593 -8.30 20.86 25.46
N THR A 594 -7.56 19.95 24.85
CA THR A 594 -6.42 20.22 23.97
C THR A 594 -6.91 20.85 22.66
N PRO A 595 -6.37 22.03 22.26
CA PRO A 595 -6.61 22.59 20.93
C PRO A 595 -6.37 21.56 19.84
N THR A 596 -7.33 21.38 18.93
CA THR A 596 -7.30 20.25 17.98
C THR A 596 -7.59 20.71 16.55
N LEU A 597 -6.67 20.41 15.63
CA LEU A 597 -6.91 20.46 14.18
C LEU A 597 -7.45 19.11 13.72
N VAL A 598 -8.62 19.11 13.12
CA VAL A 598 -9.21 17.93 12.46
C VAL A 598 -8.94 18.04 10.97
N ILE A 599 -8.31 17.01 10.36
CA ILE A 599 -8.02 16.95 8.92
C ILE A 599 -8.78 15.78 8.32
N HIS A 600 -9.46 16.00 7.17
CA HIS A 600 -10.18 14.94 6.49
C HIS A 600 -10.20 15.16 4.97
N SER A 601 -10.39 14.06 4.22
CA SER A 601 -10.60 14.05 2.78
C SER A 601 -12.08 13.85 2.46
N GLU A 602 -12.60 14.52 1.41
CA GLU A 602 -14.04 14.48 1.08
C GLU A 602 -14.48 13.12 0.53
N ASP A 603 -13.59 12.43 -0.21
CA ASP A 603 -13.87 11.12 -0.84
C ASP A 603 -13.36 9.92 -0.01
N ASP A 604 -13.04 10.14 1.28
CA ASP A 604 -12.63 9.08 2.18
C ASP A 604 -13.81 8.13 2.49
N LEU A 605 -13.73 6.91 1.97
CA LEU A 605 -14.71 5.85 2.22
C LEU A 605 -14.24 4.91 3.34
N ARG A 606 -12.97 4.94 3.73
CA ARG A 606 -12.38 4.09 4.78
C ARG A 606 -12.75 4.60 6.18
N CYS A 607 -12.44 5.87 6.45
CA CYS A 607 -12.96 6.62 7.59
C CYS A 607 -13.77 7.78 7.00
N PRO A 608 -15.08 7.64 6.78
CA PRO A 608 -15.86 8.64 6.07
C PRO A 608 -15.76 10.03 6.70
N MET A 609 -15.81 11.07 5.85
CA MET A 609 -15.65 12.48 6.25
C MET A 609 -16.54 12.86 7.43
N GLU A 610 -17.71 12.24 7.56
CA GLU A 610 -18.63 12.50 8.68
C GLU A 610 -18.01 12.21 10.05
N GLN A 611 -17.02 11.31 10.15
CA GLN A 611 -16.29 11.03 11.38
C GLN A 611 -15.60 12.31 11.90
N GLY A 612 -14.87 12.99 11.01
CA GLY A 612 -14.21 14.25 11.32
C GLY A 612 -15.19 15.39 11.59
N GLN A 613 -16.28 15.47 10.81
CA GLN A 613 -17.32 16.49 10.98
C GLN A 613 -18.05 16.39 12.33
N ARG A 614 -18.39 15.18 12.76
CA ARG A 614 -19.02 14.91 14.06
C ARG A 614 -18.09 15.29 15.21
N TYR A 615 -16.84 14.85 15.14
CA TYR A 615 -15.83 15.13 16.16
C TYR A 615 -15.55 16.64 16.26
N PHE A 616 -15.33 17.32 15.13
CA PHE A 616 -15.19 18.79 15.08
C PHE A 616 -16.39 19.50 15.73
N THR A 617 -17.61 19.09 15.41
CA THR A 617 -18.82 19.69 15.94
C THR A 617 -18.91 19.53 17.47
N ALA A 618 -18.56 18.36 17.99
CA ALA A 618 -18.54 18.09 19.42
C ALA A 618 -17.48 18.95 20.14
N LEU A 619 -16.25 19.02 19.60
CA LEU A 619 -15.20 19.88 20.13
C LEU A 619 -15.63 21.37 20.18
N LYS A 620 -16.27 21.86 19.11
CA LYS A 620 -16.79 23.24 19.07
C LYS A 620 -17.85 23.50 20.15
N ARG A 621 -18.77 22.54 20.36
CA ARG A 621 -19.80 22.65 21.42
C ARG A 621 -19.17 22.68 22.82
N ASN A 622 -18.08 21.96 23.01
CA ASN A 622 -17.35 21.93 24.27
C ASN A 622 -16.41 23.13 24.45
N GLY A 623 -16.39 24.08 23.51
CA GLY A 623 -15.57 25.28 23.58
C GLY A 623 -14.08 25.04 23.34
N VAL A 624 -13.69 23.88 22.84
CA VAL A 624 -12.31 23.56 22.51
C VAL A 624 -11.88 24.37 21.28
N PRO A 625 -10.72 25.07 21.30
CA PRO A 625 -10.18 25.69 20.10
C PRO A 625 -9.93 24.63 19.02
N THR A 626 -10.71 24.68 17.93
CA THR A 626 -10.62 23.65 16.88
C THR A 626 -10.86 24.22 15.50
N GLU A 627 -10.18 23.63 14.51
CA GLU A 627 -10.34 23.88 13.08
C GLU A 627 -10.65 22.56 12.37
N LEU A 628 -11.41 22.61 11.28
CA LEU A 628 -11.65 21.49 10.37
C LEU A 628 -11.07 21.83 9.00
N LEU A 629 -10.11 21.05 8.54
CA LEU A 629 -9.48 21.18 7.22
C LEU A 629 -9.94 20.02 6.32
N LEU A 630 -10.62 20.36 5.21
CA LEU A 630 -11.13 19.41 4.24
C LEU A 630 -10.36 19.48 2.93
N PHE A 631 -10.02 18.33 2.37
CA PHE A 631 -9.36 18.22 1.07
C PHE A 631 -10.32 17.64 0.03
N PRO A 632 -10.71 18.43 -0.99
CA PRO A 632 -11.63 17.99 -2.01
C PRO A 632 -10.99 16.94 -2.94
N GLY A 633 -11.76 15.93 -3.33
CA GLY A 633 -11.33 14.90 -4.31
C GLY A 633 -10.24 13.95 -3.82
N GLU A 634 -9.82 14.05 -2.56
CA GLU A 634 -8.88 13.14 -1.94
C GLU A 634 -9.61 12.05 -1.15
N ASP A 635 -8.99 10.89 -1.08
CA ASP A 635 -9.48 9.75 -0.32
C ASP A 635 -8.69 9.53 0.98
N HIS A 636 -8.79 8.35 1.58
CA HIS A 636 -8.08 7.99 2.81
C HIS A 636 -6.55 8.08 2.69
N GLU A 637 -6.02 8.02 1.48
CA GLU A 637 -4.57 7.95 1.23
C GLU A 637 -3.90 9.32 1.03
N LEU A 638 -4.59 10.45 1.25
CA LEU A 638 -4.08 11.82 1.06
C LEU A 638 -2.61 11.99 1.48
N SER A 639 -2.24 11.60 2.71
CA SER A 639 -0.89 11.83 3.24
C SER A 639 0.18 11.00 2.51
N ARG A 640 -0.21 9.87 1.89
CA ARG A 640 0.69 8.91 1.24
C ARG A 640 0.74 9.08 -0.29
N SER A 641 -0.42 9.21 -0.91
CA SER A 641 -0.57 9.20 -2.37
C SER A 641 -1.52 10.28 -2.92
N GLY A 642 -2.00 11.20 -2.08
CA GLY A 642 -2.78 12.37 -2.50
C GLY A 642 -2.02 13.22 -3.51
N THR A 643 -2.71 14.11 -4.22
CA THR A 643 -2.08 14.97 -5.23
C THR A 643 -0.91 15.75 -4.62
N PRO A 644 0.18 15.96 -5.35
CA PRO A 644 1.36 16.63 -4.83
C PRO A 644 1.07 18.02 -4.24
N HIS A 645 0.14 18.76 -4.86
CA HIS A 645 -0.30 20.07 -4.36
C HIS A 645 -1.01 19.94 -3.01
N HIS A 646 -1.97 18.99 -2.87
CA HIS A 646 -2.67 18.77 -1.61
C HIS A 646 -1.74 18.23 -0.52
N ARG A 647 -0.80 17.35 -0.84
CA ARG A 647 0.22 16.91 0.12
C ARG A 647 1.08 18.08 0.63
N ARG A 648 1.48 19.00 -0.26
CA ARG A 648 2.20 20.21 0.13
C ARG A 648 1.34 21.09 1.02
N LEU A 649 0.09 21.41 0.63
CA LEU A 649 -0.84 22.22 1.43
C LEU A 649 -1.12 21.59 2.80
N ARG A 650 -1.25 20.25 2.84
CA ARG A 650 -1.40 19.54 4.11
C ARG A 650 -0.24 19.85 5.06
N PHE A 651 1.01 19.76 4.60
CA PHE A 651 2.15 20.14 5.42
C PHE A 651 2.14 21.60 5.83
N GLU A 652 1.81 22.52 4.94
CA GLU A 652 1.73 23.95 5.24
C GLU A 652 0.70 24.24 6.35
N HIS A 653 -0.50 23.64 6.28
CA HIS A 653 -1.53 23.78 7.30
C HIS A 653 -1.13 23.12 8.63
N ILE A 654 -0.51 21.96 8.61
CA ILE A 654 0.02 21.28 9.80
C ILE A 654 1.10 22.16 10.47
N LEU A 655 2.05 22.67 9.70
CA LEU A 655 3.11 23.54 10.24
C LEU A 655 2.54 24.87 10.76
N ARG A 656 1.55 25.45 10.08
CA ARG A 656 0.80 26.63 10.58
C ARG A 656 0.12 26.33 11.92
N TRP A 657 -0.51 25.17 12.07
CA TRP A 657 -1.13 24.77 13.34
C TRP A 657 -0.09 24.64 14.44
N TRP A 658 1.00 23.94 14.19
CA TRP A 658 2.07 23.79 15.17
C TRP A 658 2.72 25.12 15.54
N SER A 659 2.96 26.05 14.59
CA SER A 659 3.55 27.35 14.89
C SER A 659 2.72 28.20 15.86
N ARG A 660 1.42 28.01 15.88
CA ARG A 660 0.51 28.70 16.77
C ARG A 660 0.62 28.24 18.23
N PHE A 661 0.84 26.97 18.47
CA PHE A 661 0.83 26.37 19.81
C PHE A 661 2.22 25.91 20.27
N LEU A 662 3.08 25.58 19.36
CA LEU A 662 4.42 25.04 19.59
C LEU A 662 5.45 25.75 18.67
N PRO A 663 5.62 27.08 18.75
CA PRO A 663 6.51 27.81 17.85
C PRO A 663 7.96 27.35 18.01
N THR A 664 8.71 27.30 16.90
CA THR A 664 10.16 27.04 16.86
C THR A 664 10.87 28.18 16.14
N ALA A 665 12.22 28.21 16.19
CA ALA A 665 12.99 29.17 15.41
C ALA A 665 12.84 28.97 13.89
N ALA A 666 12.65 27.73 13.43
CA ALA A 666 12.44 27.38 12.03
C ALA A 666 10.95 27.46 11.61
N ASN A 667 10.03 27.45 12.57
CA ASN A 667 8.57 27.62 12.38
C ASN A 667 8.03 28.58 13.43
N PRO A 668 8.31 29.90 13.33
CA PRO A 668 7.93 30.88 14.33
C PRO A 668 6.41 31.10 14.38
N ALA A 669 5.92 31.60 15.51
CA ALA A 669 4.52 32.00 15.63
C ALA A 669 4.17 32.98 14.50
N GLY A 670 3.17 32.66 13.70
CA GLY A 670 2.68 33.57 12.66
C GLY A 670 2.17 34.85 13.30
N THR A 671 2.57 36.02 12.76
CA THR A 671 1.87 37.27 13.02
C THR A 671 0.46 37.10 12.47
N GLY A 672 -0.52 36.90 13.35
CA GLY A 672 -1.90 36.62 12.97
C GLY A 672 -2.43 37.61 11.94
N SER A 673 -2.86 37.11 10.79
CA SER A 673 -3.73 37.79 9.83
C SER A 673 -5.07 37.08 9.80
#